data_4b4076d6e1ed9dc052e3810af3148c7a
#
_entry.id   4b4076d6e1ed9dc052e3810af3148c7a
#
_cell.length_a   1.000
_cell.length_b   1.000
_cell.length_c   1.000
_cell.angle_alpha   90.00
_cell.angle_beta   90.00
_cell.angle_gamma   90.00
#
_symmetry.space_group_name_H-M   'P 1'
#
loop_
_entity.id
_entity.type
_entity.pdbx_description
1 polymer ?
#
loop_
_entity_poly.entity_id
_entity_poly.type
_entity_poly.pdbx_seq_one_letter_code
_entity_poly.pdbx_strand_id
1 'polypeptide(L)'
;MKSIFNLFTITCFIFISIFCASISFAQSSEGIEEIVVTARKKEENIQETALSVSALSARDIENRFPTDIRDLAGESPNLIIDDLQQGPGSPTAIFIRGVGVSDVEKNFDPTTGVVLDGVFVGANSGAMLKTIDLESVEILRGPQGTLFGRNTVAGVINLTRSKPTGEVGGKLKVGYGDYDTTIIDGILNFGTPDAAFKITGTLREQAEGYLTNLVDNKDLGREEYSQITFNSLFAVNDNMEVELTLTDEQQDQDAHTALNLGGATTWWCAVYGQCSPGLGIPQSGDRYKVYNNEPKRRDASFESFTGILEVRWQLSEKYKLDYILGRKTTDEVVDQDWDGTPLTLYHTDRNAEYEQTSHEIRITSDLEGPLNYVVGLYKWDSEYTIPMESRIGFFDLFGAVPTQDPLIVVPIYNYTHQETDSIAVFFEADYDINEQITLTVGGRYIDEEKSSNACQGPGPYPDCSAINTYADKTWTKFTPKVAVSYQANEDLLYYLSYSQGYRSGGFNGRWGNEFSAVRPYKPETVTNIEAGLKSTLLDNRLRFNLAIFDMEYEDKQLDVDIPDTLAAIGRATVTDNVAEASFKGVELELYAIINQNFSVDLNVGYLDASYDEFFADFTGSGTPADFTYLEPLRAPDLTWTLGLTYEWEAGPGLAYVRASAHHIGEHHTSQLNSPTTFNKEQTLVDLSMNYELNNTVFAFFAKNITEEDGFTVGYDVFAGAAWTYAMARKPRTWGISITQTF
;
A
#
# COMPACT_ATOMS: atom_id res chain seq x y z
N MET A 1 -14.23 19.93 -21.51
CA MET A 1 -13.99 21.11 -20.65
C MET A 1 -15.22 22.03 -20.44
N LYS A 2 -15.90 22.59 -21.42
CA LYS A 2 -17.06 23.48 -21.19
C LYS A 2 -18.34 22.79 -20.65
N SER A 3 -18.53 21.52 -20.89
CA SER A 3 -19.73 20.75 -20.45
C SER A 3 -19.63 20.30 -18.98
N ILE A 4 -18.45 19.95 -18.51
CA ILE A 4 -18.20 19.47 -17.14
C ILE A 4 -18.24 20.65 -16.16
N PHE A 5 -17.72 21.81 -16.56
CA PHE A 5 -17.77 23.02 -15.72
C PHE A 5 -19.21 23.51 -15.46
N ASN A 6 -20.11 23.35 -16.45
CA ASN A 6 -21.54 23.68 -16.27
C ASN A 6 -22.27 22.69 -15.37
N LEU A 7 -21.90 21.39 -15.37
CA LEU A 7 -22.52 20.41 -14.50
C LEU A 7 -22.08 20.61 -13.05
N PHE A 8 -20.78 20.88 -12.84
CA PHE A 8 -20.22 21.16 -11.52
C PHE A 8 -20.81 22.43 -10.88
N THR A 9 -20.99 23.50 -11.69
CA THR A 9 -21.59 24.75 -11.21
C THR A 9 -23.08 24.58 -10.86
N ILE A 10 -23.82 23.77 -11.61
CA ILE A 10 -25.23 23.50 -11.33
C ILE A 10 -25.37 22.58 -10.11
N THR A 11 -24.52 21.58 -9.95
CA THR A 11 -24.54 20.67 -8.79
C THR A 11 -24.13 21.38 -7.50
N CYS A 12 -23.09 22.23 -7.54
CA CYS A 12 -22.72 23.08 -6.40
C CYS A 12 -23.84 24.09 -6.02
N PHE A 13 -24.53 24.69 -7.00
CA PHE A 13 -25.64 25.60 -6.71
C PHE A 13 -26.87 24.87 -6.15
N ILE A 14 -27.14 23.64 -6.56
CA ILE A 14 -28.21 22.83 -6.00
C ILE A 14 -27.89 22.41 -4.57
N PHE A 15 -26.63 22.03 -4.27
CA PHE A 15 -26.19 21.72 -2.90
C PHE A 15 -26.24 22.96 -1.99
N ILE A 16 -25.79 24.12 -2.44
CA ILE A 16 -25.86 25.39 -1.69
C ILE A 16 -27.33 25.83 -1.47
N SER A 17 -28.24 25.57 -2.43
CA SER A 17 -29.64 25.94 -2.30
C SER A 17 -30.45 25.05 -1.37
N ILE A 18 -30.07 23.79 -1.18
CA ILE A 18 -30.68 22.85 -0.22
C ILE A 18 -30.21 23.19 1.20
N PHE A 19 -29.02 23.74 1.38
CA PHE A 19 -28.49 24.13 2.69
C PHE A 19 -29.09 25.41 3.26
N CYS A 20 -29.79 26.26 2.45
CA CYS A 20 -30.46 27.47 2.91
C CYS A 20 -31.91 27.28 3.40
N ALA A 21 -32.41 26.05 3.46
CA ALA A 21 -33.66 25.79 4.17
C ALA A 21 -33.38 25.85 5.68
N SER A 22 -33.98 26.82 6.36
CA SER A 22 -33.85 27.06 7.80
C SER A 22 -34.16 25.81 8.63
N ILE A 23 -33.13 25.01 8.91
CA ILE A 23 -33.21 23.90 9.84
C ILE A 23 -33.07 24.53 11.23
N SER A 24 -34.13 24.49 12.04
CA SER A 24 -34.05 24.83 13.47
C SER A 24 -33.21 23.74 14.14
N PHE A 25 -31.96 24.05 14.40
CA PHE A 25 -31.05 23.15 15.10
C PHE A 25 -31.45 23.09 16.59
N ALA A 26 -31.84 21.90 17.04
CA ALA A 26 -31.80 21.60 18.47
C ALA A 26 -30.33 21.51 18.88
N GLN A 27 -29.97 22.24 19.92
CA GLN A 27 -28.60 22.34 20.44
C GLN A 27 -28.18 20.98 21.02
N SER A 28 -27.42 20.21 20.26
CA SER A 28 -26.68 19.06 20.77
C SER A 28 -25.25 19.49 21.10
N SER A 29 -24.75 19.09 22.24
CA SER A 29 -23.48 19.56 22.82
C SER A 29 -22.26 18.73 22.46
N GLU A 30 -22.31 17.87 21.44
CA GLU A 30 -21.17 17.07 21.00
C GLU A 30 -20.74 17.52 19.60
N GLY A 31 -19.55 18.14 19.51
CA GLY A 31 -18.86 18.48 18.28
C GLY A 31 -18.08 17.28 17.72
N ILE A 32 -17.40 17.48 16.59
CA ILE A 32 -16.48 16.54 15.97
C ILE A 32 -15.33 16.29 16.96
N GLU A 33 -14.99 15.01 17.18
CA GLU A 33 -13.86 14.62 18.02
C GLU A 33 -12.55 15.17 17.46
N GLU A 34 -11.72 15.70 18.33
CA GLU A 34 -10.38 16.17 17.97
C GLU A 34 -9.50 14.96 17.65
N ILE A 35 -8.89 14.96 16.47
CA ILE A 35 -7.99 13.89 16.04
C ILE A 35 -6.55 14.37 16.22
N VAL A 36 -5.82 13.67 17.09
CA VAL A 36 -4.38 13.83 17.26
C VAL A 36 -3.66 12.91 16.29
N VAL A 37 -2.67 13.45 15.59
CA VAL A 37 -1.84 12.72 14.64
C VAL A 37 -0.38 12.78 15.02
N THR A 38 0.40 11.78 14.59
CA THR A 38 1.85 11.70 14.79
C THR A 38 2.63 11.88 13.47
N ALA A 39 1.96 12.41 12.46
CA ALA A 39 2.43 12.62 11.09
C ALA A 39 3.77 13.36 10.98
N ARG A 40 4.13 14.20 11.96
CA ARG A 40 5.40 14.91 12.02
C ARG A 40 6.33 14.42 13.14
N LYS A 41 6.14 13.15 13.57
CA LYS A 41 6.89 12.51 14.69
C LYS A 41 6.75 13.24 16.04
N LYS A 42 5.68 14.00 16.19
CA LYS A 42 5.19 14.63 17.40
C LYS A 42 3.66 14.60 17.40
N GLU A 43 3.04 14.56 18.54
CA GLU A 43 1.59 14.63 18.66
C GLU A 43 1.10 16.04 18.35
N GLU A 44 0.21 16.17 17.37
CA GLU A 44 -0.37 17.44 16.91
C GLU A 44 -1.84 17.25 16.54
N ASN A 45 -2.64 18.31 16.67
CA ASN A 45 -3.99 18.33 16.12
C ASN A 45 -3.94 18.27 14.58
N ILE A 46 -4.71 17.38 13.97
CA ILE A 46 -4.76 17.23 12.51
C ILE A 46 -5.14 18.54 11.80
N GLN A 47 -5.95 19.42 12.44
CA GLN A 47 -6.40 20.70 11.89
C GLN A 47 -5.32 21.80 11.97
N GLU A 48 -4.28 21.60 12.78
CA GLU A 48 -3.17 22.54 12.92
C GLU A 48 -1.93 22.15 12.11
N THR A 49 -1.94 20.96 11.50
CA THR A 49 -0.81 20.42 10.76
C THR A 49 -0.79 20.93 9.31
N ALA A 50 0.30 21.59 8.88
CA ALA A 50 0.48 22.12 7.51
C ALA A 50 0.86 21.00 6.51
N LEU A 51 -0.03 20.02 6.33
CA LEU A 51 0.17 18.81 5.55
C LEU A 51 -1.17 18.17 5.20
N SER A 52 -1.29 17.61 3.99
CA SER A 52 -2.42 16.75 3.61
C SER A 52 -2.33 15.41 4.33
N VAL A 53 -3.21 15.19 5.30
CA VAL A 53 -3.28 13.95 6.08
C VAL A 53 -4.73 13.60 6.36
N SER A 54 -5.09 12.33 6.12
CA SER A 54 -6.35 11.71 6.56
C SER A 54 -6.05 10.81 7.75
N ALA A 55 -6.90 10.78 8.75
CA ALA A 55 -6.71 9.92 9.92
C ALA A 55 -8.02 9.24 10.33
N LEU A 56 -7.90 7.98 10.74
CA LEU A 56 -8.96 7.15 11.29
C LEU A 56 -8.65 6.83 12.75
N SER A 57 -9.62 7.03 13.62
CA SER A 57 -9.56 6.61 15.02
C SER A 57 -9.83 5.11 15.16
N ALA A 58 -9.55 4.54 16.35
CA ALA A 58 -9.90 3.16 16.67
C ALA A 58 -11.40 2.85 16.44
N ARG A 59 -12.29 3.79 16.81
CA ARG A 59 -13.75 3.68 16.59
C ARG A 59 -14.11 3.66 15.10
N ASP A 60 -13.47 4.52 14.29
CA ASP A 60 -13.67 4.52 12.85
C ASP A 60 -13.27 3.19 12.22
N ILE A 61 -12.10 2.66 12.64
CA ILE A 61 -11.58 1.38 12.17
C ILE A 61 -12.55 0.24 12.56
N GLU A 62 -12.98 0.16 13.82
CA GLU A 62 -13.92 -0.87 14.28
C GLU A 62 -15.25 -0.84 13.51
N ASN A 63 -15.77 0.36 13.20
CA ASN A 63 -17.07 0.53 12.54
C ASN A 63 -17.07 0.26 11.03
N ARG A 64 -15.90 0.31 10.38
CA ARG A 64 -15.74 0.09 8.93
C ARG A 64 -15.37 -1.35 8.58
N PHE A 65 -15.06 -2.18 9.58
CA PHE A 65 -14.67 -3.58 9.43
C PHE A 65 -13.55 -3.84 8.42
N PRO A 66 -12.45 -3.05 8.44
CA PRO A 66 -11.32 -3.38 7.60
C PRO A 66 -10.67 -4.67 8.10
N THR A 67 -10.26 -5.51 7.16
CA THR A 67 -9.52 -6.74 7.44
C THR A 67 -8.03 -6.45 7.50
N ASP A 68 -7.59 -5.60 6.58
CA ASP A 68 -6.21 -5.15 6.44
C ASP A 68 -6.18 -3.79 5.73
N ILE A 69 -4.99 -3.27 5.46
CA ILE A 69 -4.82 -1.92 4.88
C ILE A 69 -5.46 -1.75 3.49
N ARG A 70 -5.79 -2.82 2.76
CA ARG A 70 -6.49 -2.71 1.46
C ARG A 70 -7.87 -2.10 1.61
N ASP A 71 -8.52 -2.40 2.72
CA ASP A 71 -9.85 -1.87 3.03
C ASP A 71 -9.83 -0.37 3.39
N LEU A 72 -8.64 0.24 3.47
CA LEU A 72 -8.47 1.68 3.66
C LEU A 72 -8.51 2.47 2.34
N ALA A 73 -8.54 1.79 1.20
CA ALA A 73 -8.79 2.45 -0.09
C ALA A 73 -10.10 3.24 -0.01
N GLY A 74 -10.10 4.49 -0.44
CA GLY A 74 -11.25 5.38 -0.32
C GLY A 74 -11.35 6.17 0.99
N GLU A 75 -10.58 5.82 2.04
CA GLU A 75 -10.55 6.62 3.27
C GLU A 75 -9.73 7.92 3.12
N SER A 76 -9.06 8.07 1.98
CA SER A 76 -8.31 9.26 1.62
C SER A 76 -8.49 9.56 0.13
N PRO A 77 -8.56 10.85 -0.29
CA PRO A 77 -8.59 11.21 -1.69
C PRO A 77 -7.37 10.68 -2.47
N ASN A 78 -7.57 10.28 -3.74
CA ASN A 78 -6.52 9.81 -4.64
C ASN A 78 -5.67 8.64 -4.09
N LEU A 79 -6.25 7.81 -3.21
CA LEU A 79 -5.64 6.60 -2.69
C LEU A 79 -6.22 5.37 -3.37
N ILE A 80 -5.37 4.57 -4.00
CA ILE A 80 -5.70 3.24 -4.52
C ILE A 80 -4.80 2.23 -3.83
N ILE A 81 -5.40 1.17 -3.29
CA ILE A 81 -4.70 0.04 -2.71
C ILE A 81 -5.23 -1.23 -3.36
N ASP A 82 -4.42 -1.85 -4.20
CA ASP A 82 -4.76 -3.10 -4.86
C ASP A 82 -3.88 -4.25 -4.34
N ASP A 83 -4.47 -5.44 -4.24
CA ASP A 83 -3.73 -6.67 -4.01
C ASP A 83 -3.05 -7.09 -5.31
N LEU A 84 -1.73 -7.15 -5.32
CA LEU A 84 -0.97 -7.59 -6.48
C LEU A 84 -1.08 -9.09 -6.74
N GLN A 85 -1.61 -9.86 -5.79
CA GLN A 85 -1.86 -11.29 -5.91
C GLN A 85 -0.64 -12.07 -6.46
N GLN A 86 0.55 -11.71 -5.99
CA GLN A 86 1.81 -12.34 -6.42
C GLN A 86 2.52 -13.05 -5.25
N GLY A 87 1.77 -13.62 -4.35
CA GLY A 87 2.23 -14.40 -3.23
C GLY A 87 1.54 -14.09 -1.90
N PRO A 88 1.75 -14.93 -0.88
CA PRO A 88 1.30 -14.68 0.48
C PRO A 88 2.11 -13.53 1.09
N GLY A 89 1.63 -12.99 2.23
CA GLY A 89 2.17 -11.73 2.76
C GLY A 89 1.82 -10.55 1.87
N SER A 90 1.00 -10.78 0.92
CA SER A 90 0.49 -10.03 -0.24
C SER A 90 1.19 -8.73 -0.48
N PRO A 91 2.05 -8.67 -1.46
CA PRO A 91 2.56 -7.42 -1.94
C PRO A 91 1.40 -6.57 -2.42
N THR A 92 1.36 -5.36 -1.91
CA THR A 92 0.27 -4.42 -2.11
C THR A 92 0.73 -3.28 -3.01
N ALA A 93 -0.01 -3.01 -4.09
CA ALA A 93 0.19 -1.82 -4.89
C ALA A 93 -0.50 -0.64 -4.20
N ILE A 94 0.27 0.24 -3.59
CA ILE A 94 -0.23 1.46 -2.96
C ILE A 94 0.11 2.64 -3.86
N PHE A 95 -0.94 3.32 -4.35
CA PHE A 95 -0.82 4.51 -5.17
C PHE A 95 -1.48 5.69 -4.46
N ILE A 96 -0.72 6.75 -4.26
CA ILE A 96 -1.20 8.01 -3.71
C ILE A 96 -0.96 9.09 -4.77
N ARG A 97 -2.02 9.79 -5.19
CA ARG A 97 -1.94 10.82 -6.25
C ARG A 97 -1.35 10.29 -7.56
N GLY A 98 -1.64 9.03 -7.93
CA GLY A 98 -1.10 8.38 -9.13
C GLY A 98 0.35 7.93 -9.04
N VAL A 99 1.05 8.21 -7.93
CA VAL A 99 2.42 7.76 -7.69
C VAL A 99 2.40 6.42 -6.95
N GLY A 100 2.98 5.38 -7.55
CA GLY A 100 2.97 4.04 -7.01
C GLY A 100 3.86 3.09 -7.78
N VAL A 101 4.00 1.87 -7.26
CA VAL A 101 4.71 0.74 -7.88
C VAL A 101 3.80 -0.47 -7.92
N SER A 102 3.81 -1.20 -9.03
CA SER A 102 3.04 -2.43 -9.25
C SER A 102 3.90 -3.68 -9.28
N ASP A 103 5.16 -3.58 -8.93
CA ASP A 103 6.09 -4.71 -8.91
C ASP A 103 6.34 -5.18 -7.48
N VAL A 104 6.49 -6.48 -7.33
CA VAL A 104 6.62 -7.16 -6.03
C VAL A 104 8.03 -7.66 -5.76
N GLU A 105 8.89 -7.62 -6.74
CA GLU A 105 10.25 -8.10 -6.55
C GLU A 105 10.96 -7.28 -5.48
N LYS A 106 11.72 -7.93 -4.62
CA LYS A 106 12.34 -7.28 -3.46
C LYS A 106 13.43 -6.26 -3.82
N ASN A 107 13.89 -6.24 -5.09
CA ASN A 107 14.76 -5.19 -5.61
C ASN A 107 14.02 -3.88 -5.89
N PHE A 108 12.68 -3.92 -6.01
CA PHE A 108 11.84 -2.73 -6.13
C PHE A 108 11.47 -2.23 -4.74
N ASP A 109 12.12 -1.20 -4.30
CA ASP A 109 11.71 -0.49 -3.10
C ASP A 109 10.29 0.10 -3.25
N PRO A 110 9.48 0.19 -2.17
CA PRO A 110 8.17 0.82 -2.23
C PRO A 110 8.27 2.33 -2.54
N THR A 111 7.20 2.90 -3.10
CA THR A 111 7.03 4.35 -3.29
C THR A 111 6.25 4.99 -2.15
N THR A 112 5.42 4.19 -1.47
CA THR A 112 4.64 4.57 -0.29
C THR A 112 5.22 3.87 0.92
N GLY A 113 5.57 4.64 1.94
CA GLY A 113 6.04 4.09 3.20
C GLY A 113 4.89 3.49 4.01
N VAL A 114 5.02 2.23 4.42
CA VAL A 114 4.16 1.64 5.44
C VAL A 114 4.94 1.62 6.74
N VAL A 115 4.39 2.22 7.78
CA VAL A 115 5.03 2.35 9.09
C VAL A 115 4.13 1.75 10.15
N LEU A 116 4.67 0.90 11.02
CA LEU A 116 3.96 0.30 12.15
C LEU A 116 4.70 0.63 13.45
N ASP A 117 4.04 1.34 14.37
CA ASP A 117 4.62 1.79 15.64
C ASP A 117 5.99 2.45 15.46
N GLY A 118 6.11 3.33 14.46
CA GLY A 118 7.33 4.06 14.15
C GLY A 118 8.38 3.29 13.35
N VAL A 119 8.19 2.00 13.08
CA VAL A 119 9.11 1.16 12.29
C VAL A 119 8.64 1.07 10.85
N PHE A 120 9.50 1.49 9.92
CA PHE A 120 9.27 1.38 8.48
C PHE A 120 9.32 -0.08 8.01
N VAL A 121 8.36 -0.51 7.20
CA VAL A 121 8.35 -1.83 6.54
C VAL A 121 9.04 -1.70 5.18
N GLY A 122 10.21 -2.29 5.05
CA GLY A 122 11.12 -2.04 3.93
C GLY A 122 10.83 -2.81 2.66
N ALA A 123 10.04 -3.87 2.72
CA ALA A 123 9.65 -4.68 1.57
C ALA A 123 8.15 -4.59 1.32
N ASN A 124 7.74 -4.66 0.05
CA ASN A 124 6.32 -4.72 -0.33
C ASN A 124 5.62 -5.97 0.24
N SER A 125 6.31 -7.12 0.25
CA SER A 125 5.83 -8.32 0.96
C SER A 125 5.84 -8.09 2.47
N GLY A 126 4.74 -8.41 3.15
CA GLY A 126 4.54 -8.16 4.58
C GLY A 126 4.22 -6.71 4.92
N ALA A 127 3.95 -5.85 3.91
CA ALA A 127 3.40 -4.52 4.11
C ALA A 127 1.86 -4.53 4.28
N MET A 128 1.19 -5.66 3.99
CA MET A 128 -0.25 -5.82 4.19
C MET A 128 -0.57 -6.13 5.65
N LEU A 129 -0.51 -5.11 6.47
CA LEU A 129 -0.75 -5.21 7.90
C LEU A 129 -2.24 -5.40 8.20
N LYS A 130 -2.55 -6.29 9.14
CA LYS A 130 -3.92 -6.47 9.64
C LYS A 130 -4.29 -5.30 10.56
N THR A 131 -5.56 -4.96 10.56
CA THR A 131 -6.08 -3.77 11.26
C THR A 131 -6.58 -4.06 12.68
N ILE A 132 -6.24 -5.24 13.22
CA ILE A 132 -6.58 -5.57 14.61
C ILE A 132 -5.79 -4.74 15.61
N ASP A 133 -6.47 -4.27 16.66
CA ASP A 133 -5.86 -3.56 17.81
C ASP A 133 -5.14 -2.25 17.43
N LEU A 134 -5.59 -1.58 16.38
CA LEU A 134 -5.06 -0.27 16.01
C LEU A 134 -5.74 0.85 16.82
N GLU A 135 -4.94 1.79 17.28
CA GLU A 135 -5.38 3.04 17.89
C GLU A 135 -5.69 4.07 16.79
N SER A 136 -4.82 4.14 15.77
CA SER A 136 -4.98 5.06 14.66
C SER A 136 -4.35 4.55 13.37
N VAL A 137 -4.88 5.06 12.24
CA VAL A 137 -4.26 4.97 10.93
C VAL A 137 -4.19 6.39 10.36
N GLU A 138 -3.00 6.79 9.94
CA GLU A 138 -2.75 8.10 9.32
C GLU A 138 -2.26 7.89 7.89
N ILE A 139 -2.85 8.59 6.92
CA ILE A 139 -2.48 8.54 5.51
C ILE A 139 -1.95 9.91 5.12
N LEU A 140 -0.64 10.03 5.01
CA LEU A 140 0.07 11.24 4.64
C LEU A 140 0.28 11.24 3.12
N ARG A 141 -0.25 12.24 2.44
CA ARG A 141 -0.17 12.37 0.98
C ARG A 141 0.97 13.29 0.54
N GLY A 142 1.58 12.93 -0.61
CA GLY A 142 2.75 13.62 -1.13
C GLY A 142 4.06 13.22 -0.44
N PRO A 143 5.21 13.67 -0.96
CA PRO A 143 6.54 13.23 -0.51
C PRO A 143 6.83 13.49 0.96
N GLN A 144 7.27 12.45 1.69
CA GLN A 144 7.60 12.48 3.11
C GLN A 144 9.10 12.22 3.39
N GLY A 145 9.97 12.56 2.44
CA GLY A 145 11.40 12.24 2.49
C GLY A 145 12.17 12.82 3.69
N THR A 146 11.69 13.90 4.29
CA THR A 146 12.36 14.58 5.41
C THR A 146 12.29 13.76 6.71
N LEU A 147 11.11 13.41 7.18
CA LEU A 147 10.93 12.74 8.47
C LEU A 147 10.88 11.21 8.36
N PHE A 148 10.27 10.67 7.30
CA PHE A 148 10.14 9.22 7.11
C PHE A 148 11.27 8.64 6.26
N GLY A 149 11.89 9.45 5.42
CA GLY A 149 13.12 9.10 4.71
C GLY A 149 12.91 8.49 3.33
N ARG A 150 13.71 7.47 3.01
CA ARG A 150 13.70 6.82 1.70
C ARG A 150 12.35 6.17 1.40
N ASN A 151 12.05 5.99 0.11
CA ASN A 151 10.94 5.19 -0.35
C ASN A 151 9.56 5.70 0.11
N THR A 152 9.44 7.03 0.25
CA THR A 152 8.22 7.74 0.65
C THR A 152 7.87 8.86 -0.33
N VAL A 153 8.08 8.62 -1.63
CA VAL A 153 7.86 9.60 -2.70
C VAL A 153 6.38 9.87 -2.95
N ALA A 154 5.51 8.88 -2.74
CA ALA A 154 4.06 9.02 -2.87
C ALA A 154 3.40 9.50 -1.58
N GLY A 155 3.87 9.01 -0.45
CA GLY A 155 3.30 9.29 0.87
C GLY A 155 3.68 8.24 1.90
N VAL A 156 2.92 8.24 3.02
CA VAL A 156 3.11 7.29 4.12
C VAL A 156 1.74 6.84 4.65
N ILE A 157 1.59 5.54 4.92
CA ILE A 157 0.52 4.98 5.74
C ILE A 157 1.15 4.62 7.09
N ASN A 158 0.79 5.36 8.13
CA ASN A 158 1.31 5.19 9.49
C ASN A 158 0.25 4.54 10.37
N LEU A 159 0.55 3.36 10.91
CA LEU A 159 -0.34 2.58 11.77
C LEU A 159 0.23 2.58 13.18
N THR A 160 -0.60 2.90 14.15
CA THR A 160 -0.25 2.86 15.57
C THR A 160 -1.16 1.88 16.29
N ARG A 161 -0.58 0.93 17.02
CA ARG A 161 -1.33 -0.02 17.85
C ARG A 161 -1.70 0.62 19.19
N SER A 162 -2.81 0.16 19.78
CA SER A 162 -3.18 0.57 21.12
C SER A 162 -2.14 0.10 22.15
N LYS A 163 -1.94 0.88 23.20
CA LYS A 163 -1.00 0.53 24.28
C LYS A 163 -1.64 -0.44 25.30
N PRO A 164 -0.83 -1.25 26.02
CA PRO A 164 -1.32 -2.01 27.17
C PRO A 164 -1.87 -1.07 28.26
N THR A 165 -3.04 -1.41 28.82
CA THR A 165 -3.72 -0.55 29.80
C THR A 165 -3.25 -0.78 31.24
N GLY A 166 -2.65 -1.94 31.55
CA GLY A 166 -2.32 -2.36 32.91
C GLY A 166 -3.52 -2.81 33.76
N GLU A 167 -4.73 -2.73 33.20
CA GLU A 167 -5.94 -3.22 33.84
C GLU A 167 -6.33 -4.59 33.25
N VAL A 168 -6.97 -5.44 34.07
CA VAL A 168 -7.47 -6.73 33.57
C VAL A 168 -8.74 -6.50 32.77
N GLY A 169 -8.71 -6.86 31.51
CA GLY A 169 -9.84 -6.72 30.59
C GLY A 169 -9.50 -7.18 29.19
N GLY A 170 -10.48 -7.25 28.32
CA GLY A 170 -10.21 -7.67 26.95
C GLY A 170 -11.43 -7.71 26.05
N LYS A 171 -11.21 -8.15 24.81
CA LYS A 171 -12.23 -8.36 23.81
C LYS A 171 -12.06 -9.75 23.16
N LEU A 172 -13.17 -10.41 22.89
CA LEU A 172 -13.20 -11.62 22.05
C LEU A 172 -14.24 -11.42 20.96
N LYS A 173 -13.83 -11.54 19.70
CA LYS A 173 -14.69 -11.50 18.53
C LYS A 173 -14.69 -12.84 17.83
N VAL A 174 -15.87 -13.32 17.46
CA VAL A 174 -16.04 -14.50 16.61
C VAL A 174 -16.93 -14.10 15.44
N GLY A 175 -16.49 -14.42 14.23
CA GLY A 175 -17.16 -14.06 12.99
C GLY A 175 -17.27 -15.22 12.01
N TYR A 176 -18.25 -15.13 11.11
CA TYR A 176 -18.47 -16.04 9.99
C TYR A 176 -18.94 -15.28 8.75
N GLY A 177 -18.51 -15.69 7.58
CA GLY A 177 -18.83 -15.01 6.33
C GLY A 177 -18.75 -15.88 5.07
N ASP A 178 -18.82 -15.24 3.92
CA ASP A 178 -18.73 -15.88 2.60
C ASP A 178 -17.48 -16.75 2.47
N TYR A 179 -17.53 -17.72 1.58
CA TYR A 179 -16.46 -18.68 1.28
C TYR A 179 -16.02 -19.49 2.52
N ASP A 180 -17.00 -19.81 3.38
CA ASP A 180 -16.78 -20.50 4.66
C ASP A 180 -15.67 -19.84 5.50
N THR A 181 -15.74 -18.49 5.58
CA THR A 181 -14.74 -17.70 6.31
C THR A 181 -15.07 -17.69 7.81
N THR A 182 -14.15 -18.15 8.64
CA THR A 182 -14.19 -18.03 10.10
C THR A 182 -13.16 -17.01 10.57
N ILE A 183 -13.54 -16.18 11.56
CA ILE A 183 -12.67 -15.16 12.18
C ILE A 183 -12.75 -15.30 13.69
N ILE A 184 -11.61 -15.31 14.36
CA ILE A 184 -11.49 -15.25 15.81
C ILE A 184 -10.44 -14.21 16.16
N ASP A 185 -10.85 -13.09 16.78
CA ASP A 185 -9.95 -12.04 17.26
C ASP A 185 -10.01 -11.98 18.78
N GLY A 186 -8.88 -11.89 19.45
CA GLY A 186 -8.78 -11.79 20.89
C GLY A 186 -7.79 -10.72 21.36
N ILE A 187 -8.17 -9.93 22.34
CA ILE A 187 -7.31 -8.95 23.00
C ILE A 187 -7.46 -9.19 24.52
N LEU A 188 -6.35 -9.32 25.21
CA LEU A 188 -6.29 -9.47 26.67
C LEU A 188 -5.27 -8.51 27.25
N ASN A 189 -5.71 -7.58 28.11
CA ASN A 189 -4.87 -6.71 28.90
C ASN A 189 -4.77 -7.21 30.34
N PHE A 190 -3.60 -7.03 30.97
CA PHE A 190 -3.37 -7.34 32.38
C PHE A 190 -2.13 -6.63 32.91
N GLY A 191 -1.98 -6.56 34.22
CA GLY A 191 -0.81 -5.99 34.87
C GLY A 191 -1.15 -4.89 35.86
N THR A 192 -0.35 -3.84 35.87
CA THR A 192 -0.51 -2.61 36.67
C THR A 192 -0.18 -1.41 35.79
N PRO A 193 -0.49 -0.16 36.19
CA PRO A 193 -0.08 1.03 35.46
C PRO A 193 1.42 1.15 35.22
N ASP A 194 2.26 0.62 36.14
CA ASP A 194 3.71 0.67 35.98
C ASP A 194 4.29 -0.50 35.18
N ALA A 195 3.53 -1.60 35.05
CA ALA A 195 3.95 -2.79 34.29
C ALA A 195 2.72 -3.42 33.62
N ALA A 196 2.41 -2.95 32.45
CA ALA A 196 1.24 -3.33 31.67
C ALA A 196 1.62 -4.32 30.57
N PHE A 197 0.72 -5.27 30.33
CA PHE A 197 0.90 -6.32 29.32
C PHE A 197 -0.37 -6.47 28.49
N LYS A 198 -0.18 -6.77 27.22
CA LYS A 198 -1.28 -7.07 26.31
C LYS A 198 -0.91 -8.25 25.40
N ILE A 199 -1.87 -9.15 25.18
CA ILE A 199 -1.78 -10.20 24.17
C ILE A 199 -2.92 -9.97 23.19
N THR A 200 -2.57 -9.89 21.91
CA THR A 200 -3.52 -9.80 20.80
C THR A 200 -3.33 -11.01 19.91
N GLY A 201 -4.42 -11.65 19.49
CA GLY A 201 -4.37 -12.78 18.57
C GLY A 201 -5.49 -12.71 17.55
N THR A 202 -5.22 -13.12 16.31
CA THR A 202 -6.22 -13.32 15.27
C THR A 202 -6.00 -14.64 14.55
N LEU A 203 -7.12 -15.32 14.28
CA LEU A 203 -7.18 -16.50 13.43
C LEU A 203 -8.24 -16.24 12.36
N ARG A 204 -7.90 -16.43 11.11
CA ARG A 204 -8.82 -16.33 10.00
C ARG A 204 -8.61 -17.51 9.06
N GLU A 205 -9.70 -18.19 8.71
CA GLU A 205 -9.71 -19.26 7.73
C GLU A 205 -10.83 -18.98 6.72
N GLN A 206 -10.46 -18.87 5.45
CA GLN A 206 -11.35 -18.91 4.31
C GLN A 206 -11.22 -20.28 3.66
N ALA A 207 -12.10 -21.24 4.01
CA ALA A 207 -11.96 -22.64 3.64
C ALA A 207 -12.38 -22.92 2.19
N GLU A 208 -13.23 -22.08 1.58
CA GLU A 208 -13.66 -22.15 0.18
C GLU A 208 -13.02 -21.06 -0.64
N GLY A 209 -12.63 -21.35 -1.89
CA GLY A 209 -12.11 -20.39 -2.85
C GLY A 209 -13.21 -19.72 -3.67
N TYR A 210 -12.93 -18.52 -4.17
CA TYR A 210 -13.87 -17.78 -5.04
C TYR A 210 -13.59 -17.97 -6.55
N LEU A 211 -12.52 -18.67 -6.91
CA LEU A 211 -12.16 -19.00 -8.29
C LEU A 211 -12.47 -20.48 -8.56
N THR A 212 -12.92 -20.80 -9.78
CA THR A 212 -13.08 -22.19 -10.23
C THR A 212 -11.95 -22.55 -11.18
N ASN A 213 -11.15 -23.58 -10.84
CA ASN A 213 -10.13 -24.10 -11.74
C ASN A 213 -10.73 -25.02 -12.80
N LEU A 214 -10.61 -24.63 -14.07
CA LEU A 214 -11.15 -25.40 -15.19
C LEU A 214 -10.31 -26.63 -15.57
N VAL A 215 -9.12 -26.81 -14.98
CA VAL A 215 -8.30 -28.01 -15.20
C VAL A 215 -8.89 -29.21 -14.47
N ASP A 216 -9.38 -29.03 -13.24
CA ASP A 216 -9.86 -30.13 -12.37
C ASP A 216 -11.19 -29.85 -11.66
N ASN A 217 -11.84 -28.74 -11.95
CA ASN A 217 -13.11 -28.27 -11.37
C ASN A 217 -13.10 -28.11 -9.85
N LYS A 218 -11.93 -27.76 -9.26
CA LYS A 218 -11.81 -27.40 -7.86
C LYS A 218 -11.83 -25.88 -7.70
N ASP A 219 -12.17 -25.45 -6.50
CA ASP A 219 -12.03 -24.04 -6.10
C ASP A 219 -10.57 -23.67 -5.80
N LEU A 220 -10.25 -22.38 -5.97
CA LEU A 220 -8.97 -21.74 -5.64
C LEU A 220 -9.22 -20.39 -4.96
N GLY A 221 -8.25 -19.92 -4.20
CA GLY A 221 -8.32 -18.67 -3.44
C GLY A 221 -8.65 -18.89 -1.98
N ARG A 222 -8.32 -20.06 -1.42
CA ARG A 222 -8.37 -20.36 0.02
C ARG A 222 -7.21 -19.65 0.73
N GLU A 223 -7.46 -19.19 1.96
CA GLU A 223 -6.51 -18.45 2.78
C GLU A 223 -6.66 -18.87 4.24
N GLU A 224 -5.55 -19.15 4.90
CA GLU A 224 -5.44 -19.33 6.35
C GLU A 224 -4.46 -18.27 6.88
N TYR A 225 -4.81 -17.57 7.93
CA TYR A 225 -3.99 -16.52 8.53
C TYR A 225 -4.04 -16.60 10.04
N SER A 226 -2.89 -16.52 10.67
CA SER A 226 -2.77 -16.39 12.12
C SER A 226 -1.74 -15.35 12.50
N GLN A 227 -2.02 -14.61 13.57
CA GLN A 227 -1.09 -13.65 14.17
C GLN A 227 -1.24 -13.71 15.68
N ILE A 228 -0.12 -13.62 16.38
CA ILE A 228 -0.06 -13.36 17.82
C ILE A 228 0.90 -12.20 18.09
N THR A 229 0.45 -11.24 18.89
CA THR A 229 1.26 -10.11 19.34
C THR A 229 1.30 -10.07 20.86
N PHE A 230 2.50 -9.99 21.40
CA PHE A 230 2.74 -9.70 22.80
C PHE A 230 3.29 -8.27 22.90
N ASN A 231 2.64 -7.44 23.73
CA ASN A 231 3.07 -6.08 24.01
C ASN A 231 3.23 -5.91 25.51
N SER A 232 4.31 -5.24 25.92
CA SER A 232 4.61 -4.92 27.32
C SER A 232 5.09 -3.47 27.43
N LEU A 233 4.54 -2.75 28.39
CA LEU A 233 4.85 -1.35 28.71
C LEU A 233 5.32 -1.25 30.16
N PHE A 234 6.49 -0.68 30.37
CA PHE A 234 7.08 -0.46 31.68
C PHE A 234 7.31 1.03 31.92
N ALA A 235 6.66 1.62 32.93
CA ALA A 235 7.03 2.91 33.49
C ALA A 235 8.24 2.71 34.41
N VAL A 236 9.46 2.92 33.87
CA VAL A 236 10.71 2.75 34.61
C VAL A 236 10.82 3.77 35.73
N ASN A 237 10.33 4.98 35.50
CA ASN A 237 10.13 6.06 36.43
C ASN A 237 9.17 7.10 35.84
N ASP A 238 8.87 8.18 36.57
CA ASP A 238 7.92 9.22 36.16
C ASP A 238 8.25 9.88 34.79
N ASN A 239 9.48 9.73 34.32
CA ASN A 239 9.97 10.38 33.11
C ASN A 239 10.40 9.40 32.00
N MET A 240 10.31 8.09 32.24
CA MET A 240 10.84 7.11 31.29
C MET A 240 9.93 5.89 31.18
N GLU A 241 9.49 5.62 29.95
CA GLU A 241 8.73 4.42 29.56
C GLU A 241 9.54 3.57 28.58
N VAL A 242 9.40 2.27 28.70
CA VAL A 242 9.97 1.28 27.79
C VAL A 242 8.84 0.36 27.32
N GLU A 243 8.66 0.27 26.03
CA GLU A 243 7.68 -0.59 25.40
C GLU A 243 8.36 -1.64 24.49
N LEU A 244 7.97 -2.90 24.66
CA LEU A 244 8.44 -4.01 23.80
C LEU A 244 7.23 -4.69 23.17
N THR A 245 7.23 -4.76 21.85
CA THR A 245 6.21 -5.47 21.06
C THR A 245 6.86 -6.57 20.24
N LEU A 246 6.31 -7.78 20.33
CA LEU A 246 6.74 -8.94 19.56
C LEU A 246 5.52 -9.51 18.83
N THR A 247 5.63 -9.65 17.51
CA THR A 247 4.57 -10.19 16.65
C THR A 247 5.09 -11.37 15.85
N ASP A 248 4.38 -12.48 15.88
CA ASP A 248 4.55 -13.63 14.99
C ASP A 248 3.32 -13.72 14.08
N GLU A 249 3.54 -13.97 12.80
CA GLU A 249 2.52 -13.97 11.77
C GLU A 249 2.75 -15.11 10.79
N GLN A 250 1.70 -15.85 10.45
CA GLN A 250 1.73 -16.96 9.50
C GLN A 250 0.54 -16.86 8.55
N GLN A 251 0.79 -17.09 7.27
CA GLN A 251 -0.24 -17.15 6.24
C GLN A 251 0.04 -18.30 5.29
N ASP A 252 -0.97 -19.15 5.09
CA ASP A 252 -0.99 -20.19 4.08
C ASP A 252 -2.15 -19.95 3.12
N GLN A 253 -1.91 -20.04 1.83
CA GLN A 253 -2.96 -19.78 0.83
C GLN A 253 -2.76 -20.59 -0.44
N ASP A 254 -3.82 -20.69 -1.25
CA ASP A 254 -3.65 -21.13 -2.63
C ASP A 254 -2.81 -20.09 -3.39
N ALA A 255 -1.85 -20.53 -4.19
CA ALA A 255 -1.11 -19.65 -5.07
C ALA A 255 -2.06 -18.90 -5.99
N HIS A 256 -1.83 -17.61 -6.15
CA HIS A 256 -2.64 -16.77 -7.01
C HIS A 256 -2.58 -17.24 -8.46
N THR A 257 -3.70 -17.14 -9.15
CA THR A 257 -3.84 -17.68 -10.51
C THR A 257 -4.18 -16.57 -11.48
N ALA A 258 -3.36 -16.44 -12.51
CA ALA A 258 -3.54 -15.48 -13.57
C ALA A 258 -4.69 -15.87 -14.52
N LEU A 259 -5.41 -14.86 -15.01
CA LEU A 259 -6.25 -14.95 -16.20
C LEU A 259 -5.39 -14.67 -17.43
N ASN A 260 -5.40 -15.56 -18.40
CA ASN A 260 -4.78 -15.27 -19.69
C ASN A 260 -5.75 -14.46 -20.55
N LEU A 261 -5.38 -13.21 -20.85
CA LEU A 261 -6.15 -12.29 -21.68
C LEU A 261 -5.51 -12.09 -23.07
N GLY A 262 -4.65 -13.00 -23.49
CA GLY A 262 -4.02 -12.98 -24.81
C GLY A 262 -5.07 -12.98 -25.92
N GLY A 263 -4.94 -12.08 -26.88
CA GLY A 263 -5.86 -11.89 -27.99
C GLY A 263 -5.20 -12.01 -29.34
N ALA A 264 -5.98 -11.80 -30.42
CA ALA A 264 -5.52 -11.90 -31.82
C ALA A 264 -4.38 -10.93 -32.18
N THR A 265 -4.12 -9.93 -31.34
CA THR A 265 -3.06 -8.92 -31.54
C THR A 265 -1.75 -9.28 -30.85
N THR A 266 -1.71 -10.32 -30.01
CA THR A 266 -0.46 -10.76 -29.39
C THR A 266 0.47 -11.36 -30.45
N TRP A 267 1.76 -11.18 -30.25
CA TRP A 267 2.80 -11.75 -31.11
C TRP A 267 2.66 -13.28 -31.26
N TRP A 268 2.28 -13.95 -30.18
CA TRP A 268 1.96 -15.36 -30.12
C TRP A 268 0.88 -15.78 -31.12
N CYS A 269 -0.17 -14.99 -31.25
CA CYS A 269 -1.20 -15.19 -32.25
C CYS A 269 -0.70 -14.86 -33.65
N ALA A 270 -0.02 -13.73 -33.81
CA ALA A 270 0.37 -13.21 -35.13
C ALA A 270 1.46 -14.08 -35.80
N VAL A 271 2.42 -14.61 -35.06
CA VAL A 271 3.56 -15.34 -35.61
C VAL A 271 3.30 -16.85 -35.71
N TYR A 272 2.63 -17.43 -34.70
CA TYR A 272 2.41 -18.87 -34.64
C TYR A 272 1.00 -19.32 -35.01
N GLY A 273 0.10 -18.40 -35.38
CA GLY A 273 -1.31 -18.70 -35.66
C GLY A 273 -2.05 -19.25 -34.44
N GLN A 274 -1.51 -19.04 -33.26
CA GLN A 274 -1.94 -19.64 -32.00
C GLN A 274 -2.74 -18.64 -31.19
N CYS A 275 -3.69 -17.99 -31.87
CA CYS A 275 -4.66 -17.15 -31.18
C CYS A 275 -5.56 -18.01 -30.30
N SER A 276 -5.85 -17.53 -29.11
CA SER A 276 -6.93 -18.12 -28.34
C SER A 276 -8.23 -18.11 -29.18
N PRO A 277 -8.87 -19.23 -29.40
CA PRO A 277 -8.62 -20.58 -28.86
C PRO A 277 -7.76 -21.46 -29.78
N GLY A 278 -6.87 -20.89 -30.60
CA GLY A 278 -6.20 -21.60 -31.67
C GLY A 278 -5.18 -22.66 -31.28
N LEU A 279 -4.51 -22.54 -30.12
CA LEU A 279 -3.67 -23.60 -29.57
C LEU A 279 -4.43 -24.54 -28.63
N GLY A 280 -5.74 -24.38 -28.55
CA GLY A 280 -6.45 -24.96 -27.44
C GLY A 280 -6.08 -24.30 -26.09
N ILE A 281 -5.55 -23.06 -26.10
CA ILE A 281 -5.48 -22.21 -24.94
C ILE A 281 -6.87 -21.56 -24.79
N PRO A 282 -7.75 -22.16 -24.01
CA PRO A 282 -9.08 -21.64 -23.85
C PRO A 282 -9.03 -20.42 -22.95
N GLN A 283 -9.68 -19.34 -23.37
CA GLN A 283 -10.05 -18.27 -22.43
C GLN A 283 -11.40 -18.65 -21.83
N SER A 284 -11.53 -18.54 -20.53
CA SER A 284 -12.78 -18.91 -19.86
C SER A 284 -13.93 -17.97 -20.19
N GLY A 285 -13.63 -16.73 -20.57
CA GLY A 285 -14.63 -15.67 -20.76
C GLY A 285 -15.30 -15.21 -19.46
N ASP A 286 -14.89 -15.77 -18.32
CA ASP A 286 -15.41 -15.50 -16.98
C ASP A 286 -14.23 -15.22 -16.07
N ARG A 287 -14.24 -14.11 -15.35
CA ARG A 287 -13.11 -13.65 -14.50
C ARG A 287 -12.85 -14.56 -13.29
N TYR A 288 -13.85 -15.33 -12.89
CA TYR A 288 -13.75 -16.24 -11.73
C TYR A 288 -13.55 -17.70 -12.16
N LYS A 289 -13.34 -17.97 -13.45
CA LYS A 289 -12.97 -19.28 -14.01
C LYS A 289 -11.60 -19.21 -14.62
N VAL A 290 -10.67 -19.93 -14.06
CA VAL A 290 -9.24 -19.86 -14.38
C VAL A 290 -8.71 -21.22 -14.80
N TYR A 291 -7.59 -21.24 -15.51
CA TYR A 291 -6.81 -22.43 -15.72
C TYR A 291 -5.57 -22.34 -14.85
N ASN A 292 -5.36 -23.35 -14.00
CA ASN A 292 -4.14 -23.47 -13.20
C ASN A 292 -3.74 -24.95 -13.18
N ASN A 293 -2.59 -25.27 -13.77
CA ASN A 293 -2.09 -26.62 -13.77
C ASN A 293 -0.94 -26.84 -12.75
N GLU A 294 -0.69 -25.85 -11.87
CA GLU A 294 0.32 -25.97 -10.83
C GLU A 294 -0.03 -27.10 -9.86
N PRO A 295 0.85 -28.11 -9.70
CA PRO A 295 0.55 -29.26 -8.84
C PRO A 295 0.56 -28.92 -7.35
N LYS A 296 1.31 -27.90 -6.94
CA LYS A 296 1.48 -27.46 -5.55
C LYS A 296 0.65 -26.21 -5.24
N ARG A 297 -0.63 -26.22 -5.57
CA ARG A 297 -1.52 -25.05 -5.51
C ARG A 297 -1.67 -24.38 -4.13
N ARG A 298 -1.34 -25.07 -3.05
CA ARG A 298 -1.32 -24.56 -1.69
C ARG A 298 0.08 -24.31 -1.13
N ASP A 299 1.10 -24.24 -1.95
CA ASP A 299 2.47 -23.95 -1.53
C ASP A 299 2.78 -22.43 -1.59
N ALA A 300 1.81 -21.61 -1.27
CA ALA A 300 2.04 -20.17 -1.06
C ALA A 300 1.94 -19.89 0.44
N SER A 301 3.08 -19.75 1.11
CA SER A 301 3.18 -19.50 2.54
C SER A 301 4.03 -18.27 2.85
N PHE A 302 3.69 -17.62 3.95
CA PHE A 302 4.41 -16.46 4.46
C PHE A 302 4.51 -16.58 5.98
N GLU A 303 5.72 -16.47 6.48
CA GLU A 303 6.01 -16.39 7.91
C GLU A 303 6.73 -15.06 8.19
N SER A 304 6.37 -14.39 9.27
CA SER A 304 7.01 -13.12 9.64
C SER A 304 7.15 -12.99 11.15
N PHE A 305 8.31 -12.55 11.58
CA PHE A 305 8.52 -12.10 12.96
C PHE A 305 8.86 -10.60 12.96
N THR A 306 8.20 -9.84 13.82
CA THR A 306 8.48 -8.42 14.04
C THR A 306 8.71 -8.14 15.52
N GLY A 307 9.86 -7.53 15.85
CA GLY A 307 10.20 -7.05 17.18
C GLY A 307 10.39 -5.53 17.17
N ILE A 308 9.72 -4.81 18.08
CA ILE A 308 9.85 -3.35 18.24
C ILE A 308 10.16 -3.05 19.70
N LEU A 309 11.23 -2.31 19.94
CA LEU A 309 11.55 -1.75 21.26
C LEU A 309 11.51 -0.23 21.14
N GLU A 310 10.66 0.39 21.95
CA GLU A 310 10.57 1.84 22.06
C GLU A 310 10.94 2.30 23.47
N VAL A 311 11.81 3.32 23.55
CA VAL A 311 12.17 4.00 24.80
C VAL A 311 11.78 5.45 24.67
N ARG A 312 10.85 5.90 25.49
CA ARG A 312 10.39 7.29 25.58
C ARG A 312 10.92 7.88 26.88
N TRP A 313 11.76 8.90 26.77
CA TRP A 313 12.39 9.52 27.92
C TRP A 313 12.23 11.04 27.94
N GLN A 314 11.43 11.54 28.86
CA GLN A 314 11.32 12.97 29.16
C GLN A 314 12.58 13.43 29.89
N LEU A 315 13.58 13.95 29.16
CA LEU A 315 14.87 14.39 29.73
C LEU A 315 14.69 15.59 30.63
N SER A 316 13.74 16.48 30.33
CA SER A 316 13.34 17.64 31.13
C SER A 316 11.96 18.12 30.60
N GLU A 317 11.38 19.14 31.24
CA GLU A 317 10.14 19.78 30.76
C GLU A 317 10.25 20.26 29.30
N LYS A 318 11.45 20.45 28.76
CA LYS A 318 11.74 21.03 27.43
C LYS A 318 12.22 20.05 26.39
N TYR A 319 12.58 18.84 26.74
CA TYR A 319 13.20 17.89 25.83
C TYR A 319 12.74 16.47 26.08
N LYS A 320 12.28 15.84 25.04
CA LYS A 320 11.96 14.42 24.97
C LYS A 320 12.97 13.70 24.08
N LEU A 321 13.44 12.53 24.50
CA LEU A 321 14.24 11.61 23.69
C LEU A 321 13.41 10.36 23.43
N ASP A 322 13.29 10.00 22.17
CA ASP A 322 12.73 8.73 21.75
C ASP A 322 13.82 7.88 21.07
N TYR A 323 13.88 6.60 21.42
CA TYR A 323 14.68 5.61 20.73
C TYR A 323 13.80 4.47 20.29
N ILE A 324 13.85 4.12 18.99
CA ILE A 324 13.08 3.03 18.40
C ILE A 324 14.04 2.06 17.72
N LEU A 325 13.96 0.79 18.10
CA LEU A 325 14.60 -0.33 17.45
C LEU A 325 13.53 -1.20 16.80
N GLY A 326 13.62 -1.41 15.51
CA GLY A 326 12.77 -2.34 14.76
C GLY A 326 13.58 -3.46 14.14
N ARG A 327 13.11 -4.70 14.28
CA ARG A 327 13.61 -5.87 13.55
C ARG A 327 12.43 -6.60 12.92
N LYS A 328 12.55 -6.98 11.64
CA LYS A 328 11.56 -7.80 10.93
C LYS A 328 12.28 -8.85 10.11
N THR A 329 11.77 -10.08 10.14
CA THR A 329 12.18 -11.16 9.25
C THR A 329 10.95 -11.67 8.52
N THR A 330 11.11 -12.11 7.27
CA THR A 330 10.05 -12.78 6.51
C THR A 330 10.62 -13.94 5.71
N ASP A 331 9.89 -15.04 5.71
CA ASP A 331 10.12 -16.22 4.87
C ASP A 331 8.88 -16.40 3.97
N GLU A 332 9.10 -16.49 2.66
CA GLU A 332 8.05 -16.50 1.65
C GLU A 332 8.28 -17.65 0.66
N VAL A 333 7.28 -18.49 0.49
CA VAL A 333 7.26 -19.57 -0.52
C VAL A 333 6.12 -19.29 -1.48
N VAL A 334 6.40 -19.26 -2.78
CA VAL A 334 5.39 -18.98 -3.82
C VAL A 334 5.63 -19.87 -5.03
N ASP A 335 4.72 -20.82 -5.25
CA ASP A 335 4.60 -21.57 -6.49
C ASP A 335 3.48 -20.96 -7.34
N GLN A 336 3.78 -20.39 -8.50
CA GLN A 336 2.81 -19.60 -9.26
C GLN A 336 2.78 -19.95 -10.74
N ASP A 337 1.56 -20.15 -11.26
CA ASP A 337 1.24 -20.25 -12.68
C ASP A 337 0.94 -18.85 -13.22
N TRP A 338 1.82 -18.33 -14.08
CA TRP A 338 1.72 -17.00 -14.68
C TRP A 338 1.04 -17.00 -16.04
N ASP A 339 0.88 -18.16 -16.66
CA ASP A 339 0.36 -18.22 -18.02
C ASP A 339 -1.16 -18.42 -18.09
N GLY A 340 -1.79 -18.88 -17.00
CA GLY A 340 -3.24 -19.06 -16.92
C GLY A 340 -3.79 -20.01 -18.00
N THR A 341 -3.04 -21.06 -18.35
CA THR A 341 -3.39 -22.07 -19.35
C THR A 341 -3.35 -23.49 -18.76
N PRO A 342 -3.90 -24.49 -19.42
CA PRO A 342 -3.73 -25.88 -18.98
C PRO A 342 -2.35 -26.47 -19.30
N LEU A 343 -1.42 -25.68 -19.81
CA LEU A 343 -0.04 -26.06 -20.14
C LEU A 343 0.92 -25.42 -19.12
N THR A 344 2.16 -25.90 -19.03
CA THR A 344 3.22 -25.24 -18.30
C THR A 344 4.04 -24.38 -19.26
N LEU A 345 3.56 -23.16 -19.55
CA LEU A 345 4.28 -22.21 -20.40
C LEU A 345 5.21 -21.31 -19.58
N TYR A 346 4.76 -20.81 -18.42
CA TYR A 346 5.58 -20.01 -17.54
C TYR A 346 5.11 -20.15 -16.08
N HIS A 347 5.84 -20.93 -15.30
CA HIS A 347 5.62 -21.10 -13.87
C HIS A 347 6.89 -20.72 -13.11
N THR A 348 6.74 -20.25 -11.89
CA THR A 348 7.86 -19.94 -11.01
C THR A 348 7.66 -20.60 -9.65
N ASP A 349 8.75 -21.15 -9.09
CA ASP A 349 8.87 -21.52 -7.69
C ASP A 349 9.90 -20.57 -7.06
N ARG A 350 9.46 -19.76 -6.11
CA ARG A 350 10.25 -18.72 -5.49
C ARG A 350 10.21 -18.88 -3.96
N ASN A 351 11.37 -18.99 -3.35
CA ASN A 351 11.54 -18.97 -1.91
C ASN A 351 12.32 -17.70 -1.56
N ALA A 352 11.72 -16.76 -0.85
CA ALA A 352 12.37 -15.51 -0.56
C ALA A 352 12.49 -15.32 0.95
N GLU A 353 13.71 -15.05 1.39
CA GLU A 353 14.02 -14.65 2.76
C GLU A 353 14.33 -13.14 2.77
N TYR A 354 13.83 -12.45 3.77
CA TYR A 354 14.11 -11.03 3.96
C TYR A 354 14.29 -10.72 5.44
N GLU A 355 15.29 -9.89 5.73
CA GLU A 355 15.58 -9.41 7.06
C GLU A 355 15.84 -7.90 7.05
N GLN A 356 15.37 -7.18 8.06
CA GLN A 356 15.69 -5.77 8.29
C GLN A 356 15.93 -5.49 9.76
N THR A 357 16.79 -4.50 10.02
CA THR A 357 16.97 -3.88 11.33
C THR A 357 17.05 -2.37 11.19
N SER A 358 16.34 -1.63 12.02
CA SER A 358 16.38 -0.18 12.03
C SER A 358 16.57 0.37 13.43
N HIS A 359 17.31 1.47 13.52
CA HIS A 359 17.50 2.24 14.74
C HIS A 359 17.17 3.69 14.46
N GLU A 360 16.27 4.26 15.24
CA GLU A 360 16.00 5.70 15.24
C GLU A 360 16.23 6.26 16.64
N ILE A 361 16.98 7.35 16.70
CA ILE A 361 17.11 8.15 17.92
C ILE A 361 16.74 9.59 17.56
N ARG A 362 15.80 10.20 18.29
CA ARG A 362 15.38 11.57 18.05
C ARG A 362 15.21 12.35 19.35
N ILE A 363 15.43 13.65 19.25
CA ILE A 363 15.16 14.62 20.31
C ILE A 363 14.10 15.58 19.78
N THR A 364 13.03 15.73 20.56
CA THR A 364 11.96 16.69 20.30
C THR A 364 12.03 17.78 21.37
N SER A 365 11.98 19.03 20.94
CA SER A 365 11.93 20.18 21.86
C SER A 365 10.48 20.59 22.12
N ASP A 366 10.23 21.10 23.31
CA ASP A 366 9.02 21.79 23.76
C ASP A 366 9.45 23.07 24.50
N LEU A 367 9.78 24.11 23.74
CA LEU A 367 10.33 25.36 24.26
C LEU A 367 9.23 26.44 24.29
N GLU A 368 9.24 27.25 25.31
CA GLU A 368 8.34 28.41 25.46
C GLU A 368 8.63 29.53 24.43
N GLY A 369 9.74 29.42 23.69
CA GLY A 369 10.15 30.41 22.67
C GLY A 369 9.55 30.14 21.28
N PRO A 370 9.83 30.99 20.29
CA PRO A 370 9.26 30.86 18.95
C PRO A 370 9.85 29.67 18.14
N LEU A 371 10.83 28.94 18.65
CA LEU A 371 11.50 27.86 17.94
C LEU A 371 11.27 26.54 18.64
N ASN A 372 10.66 25.58 17.93
CA ASN A 372 10.62 24.17 18.32
C ASN A 372 11.15 23.30 17.19
N TYR A 373 11.70 22.13 17.53
CA TYR A 373 12.35 21.28 16.54
C TYR A 373 12.35 19.81 16.93
N VAL A 374 12.46 18.98 15.90
CA VAL A 374 12.82 17.55 15.98
C VAL A 374 14.13 17.34 15.25
N VAL A 375 15.09 16.65 15.85
CA VAL A 375 16.34 16.23 15.21
C VAL A 375 16.61 14.77 15.51
N GLY A 376 17.07 14.02 14.51
CA GLY A 376 17.30 12.60 14.71
C GLY A 376 18.37 11.99 13.81
N LEU A 377 18.77 10.79 14.21
CA LEU A 377 19.66 9.89 13.48
C LEU A 377 18.86 8.61 13.17
N TYR A 378 19.09 8.08 11.99
CA TYR A 378 18.47 6.84 11.55
C TYR A 378 19.52 5.93 10.93
N LYS A 379 19.55 4.68 11.34
CA LYS A 379 20.38 3.62 10.75
C LYS A 379 19.44 2.51 10.27
N TRP A 380 19.73 1.97 9.09
CA TRP A 380 19.00 0.88 8.47
C TRP A 380 19.95 -0.15 7.89
N ASP A 381 19.67 -1.40 8.14
CA ASP A 381 20.33 -2.55 7.53
C ASP A 381 19.24 -3.50 7.04
N SER A 382 19.35 -4.01 5.83
CA SER A 382 18.46 -5.06 5.33
C SER A 382 19.16 -5.96 4.33
N GLU A 383 18.72 -7.21 4.28
CA GLU A 383 19.15 -8.18 3.28
C GLU A 383 17.98 -9.01 2.77
N TYR A 384 18.10 -9.48 1.55
CA TYR A 384 17.19 -10.48 1.03
C TYR A 384 17.91 -11.52 0.17
N THR A 385 17.31 -12.69 0.11
CA THR A 385 17.77 -13.81 -0.69
C THR A 385 16.59 -14.40 -1.44
N ILE A 386 16.72 -14.58 -2.77
CA ILE A 386 15.67 -15.15 -3.62
C ILE A 386 16.25 -16.25 -4.49
N PRO A 387 16.26 -17.51 -4.06
CA PRO A 387 16.34 -18.65 -4.97
C PRO A 387 15.03 -18.78 -5.74
N MET A 388 15.11 -18.90 -7.07
CA MET A 388 13.96 -19.02 -7.95
C MET A 388 14.22 -20.08 -9.03
N GLU A 389 13.26 -20.99 -9.19
CA GLU A 389 13.16 -21.86 -10.35
C GLU A 389 12.09 -21.31 -11.30
N SER A 390 12.45 -21.01 -12.52
CA SER A 390 11.52 -20.66 -13.60
C SER A 390 11.37 -21.84 -14.54
N ARG A 391 10.15 -22.37 -14.65
CA ARG A 391 9.80 -23.47 -15.55
C ARG A 391 9.20 -22.88 -16.82
N ILE A 392 9.96 -22.90 -17.92
CA ILE A 392 9.61 -22.22 -19.15
C ILE A 392 9.39 -23.21 -20.26
N GLY A 393 8.14 -23.43 -20.66
CA GLY A 393 7.74 -24.31 -21.76
C GLY A 393 7.68 -23.62 -23.13
N PHE A 394 7.51 -22.29 -23.16
CA PHE A 394 7.35 -21.58 -24.44
C PHE A 394 8.66 -21.48 -25.27
N PHE A 395 9.83 -21.73 -24.71
CA PHE A 395 11.07 -21.75 -25.48
C PHE A 395 11.08 -22.83 -26.56
N ASP A 396 10.40 -23.95 -26.37
CA ASP A 396 10.25 -24.98 -27.40
C ASP A 396 9.42 -24.46 -28.58
N LEU A 397 8.46 -23.61 -28.32
CA LEU A 397 7.61 -22.99 -29.33
C LEU A 397 8.38 -21.98 -30.19
N PHE A 398 9.47 -21.40 -29.71
CA PHE A 398 10.36 -20.53 -30.48
C PHE A 398 11.43 -21.30 -31.28
N GLY A 399 11.45 -22.64 -31.19
CA GLY A 399 12.48 -23.45 -31.82
C GLY A 399 13.84 -23.36 -31.14
N ALA A 400 13.90 -22.85 -29.91
CA ALA A 400 15.10 -22.83 -29.10
C ALA A 400 15.49 -24.22 -28.59
N VAL A 401 14.53 -25.14 -28.56
CA VAL A 401 14.72 -26.55 -28.25
C VAL A 401 14.41 -27.37 -29.53
N PRO A 402 15.20 -28.40 -29.86
CA PRO A 402 15.09 -29.11 -31.15
C PRO A 402 13.79 -29.86 -31.39
N THR A 403 12.98 -30.09 -30.37
CA THR A 403 11.81 -30.97 -30.44
C THR A 403 10.51 -30.25 -30.76
N GLN A 404 10.43 -28.94 -30.55
CA GLN A 404 9.19 -28.15 -30.68
C GLN A 404 7.98 -28.77 -29.96
N ASP A 405 8.22 -29.40 -28.80
CA ASP A 405 7.19 -30.01 -27.98
C ASP A 405 6.81 -29.08 -26.83
N PRO A 406 5.59 -28.51 -26.81
CA PRO A 406 5.15 -27.61 -25.73
C PRO A 406 5.06 -28.27 -24.35
N LEU A 407 5.31 -29.56 -24.27
CA LEU A 407 5.39 -30.31 -23.02
C LEU A 407 6.82 -30.39 -22.47
N ILE A 408 7.83 -29.94 -23.22
CA ILE A 408 9.21 -29.88 -22.72
C ILE A 408 9.40 -28.55 -21.98
N VAL A 409 9.52 -28.66 -20.67
CA VAL A 409 9.78 -27.52 -19.77
C VAL A 409 11.25 -27.47 -19.45
N VAL A 410 11.88 -26.32 -19.65
CA VAL A 410 13.28 -26.09 -19.29
C VAL A 410 13.33 -25.34 -17.97
N PRO A 411 13.85 -25.92 -16.88
CA PRO A 411 14.06 -25.20 -15.65
C PRO A 411 15.27 -24.27 -15.76
N ILE A 412 15.12 -23.05 -15.26
CA ILE A 412 16.19 -22.05 -15.09
C ILE A 412 16.24 -21.71 -13.61
N TYR A 413 17.42 -21.87 -13.01
CA TYR A 413 17.63 -21.56 -11.60
C TYR A 413 18.39 -20.26 -11.47
N ASN A 414 17.74 -19.26 -10.87
CA ASN A 414 18.32 -17.98 -10.53
C ASN A 414 18.42 -17.85 -9.00
N TYR A 415 19.44 -17.17 -8.56
CA TYR A 415 19.63 -16.80 -7.18
C TYR A 415 20.08 -15.33 -7.13
N THR A 416 19.39 -14.54 -6.33
CA THR A 416 19.73 -13.13 -6.08
C THR A 416 19.86 -12.92 -4.58
N HIS A 417 20.94 -12.31 -4.16
CA HIS A 417 21.13 -11.83 -2.79
C HIS A 417 21.51 -10.36 -2.85
N GLN A 418 20.87 -9.54 -2.03
CA GLN A 418 21.17 -8.11 -1.92
C GLN A 418 21.23 -7.70 -0.46
N GLU A 419 22.21 -6.87 -0.14
CA GLU A 419 22.34 -6.20 1.14
C GLU A 419 22.17 -4.68 0.94
N THR A 420 21.60 -4.00 1.93
CA THR A 420 21.44 -2.54 1.96
C THR A 420 21.86 -2.02 3.32
N ASP A 421 22.78 -1.09 3.34
CA ASP A 421 23.22 -0.33 4.52
C ASP A 421 22.89 1.15 4.31
N SER A 422 22.23 1.80 5.26
CA SER A 422 21.87 3.21 5.15
C SER A 422 21.98 3.94 6.48
N ILE A 423 22.51 5.16 6.44
CA ILE A 423 22.55 6.08 7.58
C ILE A 423 21.97 7.43 7.16
N ALA A 424 21.21 8.05 8.04
CA ALA A 424 20.64 9.37 7.77
C ALA A 424 20.63 10.26 9.01
N VAL A 425 20.75 11.56 8.76
CA VAL A 425 20.51 12.63 9.73
C VAL A 425 19.33 13.44 9.22
N PHE A 426 18.37 13.73 10.11
CA PHE A 426 17.20 14.54 9.76
C PHE A 426 16.90 15.58 10.83
N PHE A 427 16.25 16.65 10.39
CA PHE A 427 15.70 17.67 11.29
C PHE A 427 14.43 18.28 10.68
N GLU A 428 13.56 18.78 11.52
CA GLU A 428 12.47 19.68 11.17
C GLU A 428 12.31 20.69 12.30
N ALA A 429 12.20 21.97 11.95
CA ALA A 429 12.10 23.07 12.91
C ALA A 429 10.94 23.98 12.54
N ASP A 430 10.12 24.33 13.53
CA ASP A 430 9.05 25.29 13.44
C ASP A 430 9.52 26.59 14.11
N TYR A 431 9.36 27.71 13.41
CA TYR A 431 9.65 29.04 13.89
C TYR A 431 8.40 29.93 13.80
N ASP A 432 7.84 30.27 14.95
CA ASP A 432 6.70 31.17 15.04
C ASP A 432 7.15 32.61 14.80
N ILE A 433 6.89 33.12 13.58
CA ILE A 433 7.18 34.51 13.20
C ILE A 433 6.32 35.46 14.03
N ASN A 434 5.10 35.04 14.32
CA ASN A 434 4.16 35.67 15.26
C ASN A 434 3.09 34.62 15.66
N GLU A 435 2.09 35.02 16.46
CA GLU A 435 1.01 34.14 16.94
C GLU A 435 0.18 33.47 15.83
N GLN A 436 0.25 33.94 14.59
CA GLN A 436 -0.55 33.45 13.47
C GLN A 436 0.28 32.79 12.36
N ILE A 437 1.57 33.08 12.27
CA ILE A 437 2.42 32.60 11.17
C ILE A 437 3.55 31.77 11.69
N THR A 438 3.61 30.53 11.26
CA THR A 438 4.71 29.59 11.54
C THR A 438 5.44 29.24 10.26
N LEU A 439 6.76 29.32 10.28
CA LEU A 439 7.66 28.82 9.24
C LEU A 439 8.22 27.47 9.66
N THR A 440 7.97 26.43 8.88
CA THR A 440 8.58 25.11 9.04
C THR A 440 9.72 24.93 8.05
N VAL A 441 10.89 24.50 8.51
CA VAL A 441 12.05 24.15 7.67
C VAL A 441 12.57 22.79 8.11
N GLY A 442 12.76 21.89 7.17
CA GLY A 442 13.28 20.56 7.42
C GLY A 442 14.22 20.06 6.33
N GLY A 443 14.97 19.03 6.66
CA GLY A 443 15.84 18.36 5.72
C GLY A 443 16.36 17.03 6.26
N ARG A 444 16.64 16.11 5.34
CA ARG A 444 17.29 14.84 5.64
C ARG A 444 18.44 14.61 4.67
N TYR A 445 19.57 14.24 5.18
CA TYR A 445 20.70 13.74 4.41
C TYR A 445 20.82 12.24 4.62
N ILE A 446 20.90 11.51 3.50
CA ILE A 446 20.97 10.06 3.48
C ILE A 446 22.22 9.63 2.73
N ASP A 447 22.93 8.66 3.26
CA ASP A 447 24.01 7.90 2.62
C ASP A 447 23.60 6.43 2.64
N GLU A 448 23.50 5.80 1.46
CA GLU A 448 23.00 4.43 1.29
C GLU A 448 23.87 3.65 0.34
N GLU A 449 24.33 2.47 0.76
CA GLU A 449 25.05 1.50 -0.04
C GLU A 449 24.20 0.25 -0.25
N LYS A 450 24.16 -0.25 -1.49
CA LYS A 450 23.60 -1.56 -1.82
C LYS A 450 24.67 -2.41 -2.50
N SER A 451 24.70 -3.69 -2.13
CA SER A 451 25.45 -4.74 -2.80
C SER A 451 24.51 -5.80 -3.35
N SER A 452 24.86 -6.41 -4.47
CA SER A 452 24.06 -7.47 -5.10
C SER A 452 24.97 -8.59 -5.62
N ASN A 453 24.57 -9.82 -5.34
CA ASN A 453 25.15 -11.04 -5.91
C ASN A 453 24.09 -11.74 -6.75
N ALA A 454 24.42 -12.04 -8.01
CA ALA A 454 23.57 -12.76 -8.94
C ALA A 454 24.24 -14.06 -9.38
N CYS A 455 23.52 -15.17 -9.30
CA CYS A 455 23.99 -16.51 -9.61
C CYS A 455 22.97 -17.24 -10.49
N GLN A 456 23.45 -17.94 -11.53
CA GLN A 456 22.62 -18.80 -12.37
C GLN A 456 23.37 -20.08 -12.72
N GLY A 457 22.66 -21.20 -12.75
CA GLY A 457 23.17 -22.50 -13.13
C GLY A 457 22.10 -23.43 -13.68
N PRO A 458 22.51 -24.62 -14.21
CA PRO A 458 21.58 -25.65 -14.65
C PRO A 458 20.91 -26.42 -13.49
N GLY A 459 21.29 -26.15 -12.27
CA GLY A 459 20.75 -26.70 -11.04
C GLY A 459 20.51 -25.63 -9.98
N PRO A 460 19.83 -26.00 -8.87
CA PRO A 460 19.55 -25.06 -7.80
C PRO A 460 20.85 -24.55 -7.14
N TYR A 461 20.74 -23.37 -6.51
CA TYR A 461 21.84 -22.79 -5.73
C TYR A 461 22.44 -23.84 -4.76
N PRO A 462 23.77 -23.96 -4.63
CA PRO A 462 24.80 -23.01 -5.08
C PRO A 462 25.42 -23.26 -6.46
N ASP A 463 24.73 -23.82 -7.44
CA ASP A 463 25.25 -24.00 -8.79
C ASP A 463 25.24 -22.67 -9.56
N CYS A 464 26.34 -21.93 -9.55
CA CYS A 464 26.55 -20.67 -10.25
C CYS A 464 27.45 -20.85 -11.50
N SER A 465 27.38 -22.00 -12.16
CA SER A 465 28.30 -22.32 -13.27
C SER A 465 28.04 -21.52 -14.53
N ALA A 466 26.86 -20.93 -14.71
CA ALA A 466 26.53 -20.10 -15.87
C ALA A 466 26.81 -18.61 -15.59
N ILE A 467 26.36 -18.09 -14.45
CA ILE A 467 26.56 -16.70 -14.02
C ILE A 467 26.91 -16.68 -12.53
N ASN A 468 27.93 -15.92 -12.17
CA ASN A 468 28.31 -15.64 -10.78
C ASN A 468 28.96 -14.26 -10.74
N THR A 469 28.18 -13.25 -10.40
CA THR A 469 28.61 -11.87 -10.46
C THR A 469 28.20 -11.07 -9.25
N TYR A 470 28.96 -10.02 -8.95
CA TYR A 470 28.77 -9.15 -7.79
C TYR A 470 28.91 -7.68 -8.21
N ALA A 471 28.11 -6.82 -7.61
CA ALA A 471 28.21 -5.37 -7.76
C ALA A 471 27.84 -4.68 -6.44
N ASP A 472 28.41 -3.49 -6.25
CA ASP A 472 28.07 -2.57 -5.17
C ASP A 472 27.92 -1.14 -5.68
N LYS A 473 27.12 -0.32 -5.01
CA LYS A 473 26.91 1.08 -5.35
C LYS A 473 26.38 1.87 -4.16
N THR A 474 26.98 3.07 -3.99
CA THR A 474 26.53 4.05 -2.99
C THR A 474 25.78 5.19 -3.66
N TRP A 475 24.69 5.64 -3.03
CA TRP A 475 23.94 6.84 -3.38
C TRP A 475 23.81 7.75 -2.17
N THR A 476 23.82 9.06 -2.41
CA THR A 476 23.57 10.07 -1.40
C THR A 476 22.47 11.01 -1.86
N LYS A 477 21.59 11.44 -0.95
CA LYS A 477 20.51 12.37 -1.25
C LYS A 477 20.24 13.31 -0.08
N PHE A 478 19.89 14.55 -0.43
CA PHE A 478 19.31 15.51 0.52
C PHE A 478 17.86 15.79 0.11
N THR A 479 16.92 15.64 1.04
CA THR A 479 15.50 15.88 0.82
C THR A 479 15.04 17.06 1.68
N PRO A 480 14.83 18.25 1.09
CA PRO A 480 14.37 19.44 1.79
C PRO A 480 12.84 19.46 1.99
N LYS A 481 12.39 20.21 3.00
CA LYS A 481 11.01 20.62 3.22
C LYS A 481 10.96 22.05 3.72
N VAL A 482 10.02 22.85 3.18
CA VAL A 482 9.71 24.18 3.68
C VAL A 482 8.20 24.35 3.66
N ALA A 483 7.62 24.85 4.74
CA ALA A 483 6.20 25.21 4.78
C ALA A 483 5.99 26.52 5.53
N VAL A 484 4.95 27.23 5.13
CA VAL A 484 4.44 28.39 5.86
C VAL A 484 2.98 28.14 6.16
N SER A 485 2.61 28.22 7.42
CA SER A 485 1.22 28.16 7.86
C SER A 485 0.75 29.50 8.39
N TYR A 486 -0.53 29.81 8.15
CA TYR A 486 -1.22 31.00 8.63
C TYR A 486 -2.51 30.57 9.35
N GLN A 487 -2.48 30.61 10.67
CA GLN A 487 -3.62 30.41 11.54
C GLN A 487 -4.44 31.69 11.61
N ALA A 488 -5.49 31.79 10.79
CA ALA A 488 -6.32 32.99 10.72
C ALA A 488 -7.16 33.20 12.01
N ASN A 489 -7.61 32.11 12.59
CA ASN A 489 -8.27 32.00 13.90
C ASN A 489 -8.23 30.52 14.34
N GLU A 490 -8.79 30.18 15.51
CA GLU A 490 -8.78 28.82 16.08
C GLU A 490 -9.36 27.75 15.14
N ASP A 491 -10.24 28.14 14.21
CA ASP A 491 -10.97 27.23 13.32
C ASP A 491 -10.44 27.21 11.88
N LEU A 492 -9.40 27.99 11.54
CA LEU A 492 -9.04 28.20 10.13
C LEU A 492 -7.54 28.35 9.92
N LEU A 493 -6.95 27.33 9.29
CA LEU A 493 -5.55 27.27 8.90
C LEU A 493 -5.41 27.30 7.36
N TYR A 494 -4.50 28.12 6.86
CA TYR A 494 -3.97 28.07 5.50
C TYR A 494 -2.52 27.67 5.53
N TYR A 495 -2.07 26.91 4.54
CA TYR A 495 -0.66 26.57 4.40
C TYR A 495 -0.20 26.53 2.94
N LEU A 496 1.10 26.74 2.76
CA LEU A 496 1.82 26.51 1.51
C LEU A 496 3.08 25.73 1.85
N SER A 497 3.33 24.62 1.16
CA SER A 497 4.49 23.77 1.39
C SER A 497 5.21 23.38 0.12
N TYR A 498 6.50 23.15 0.27
CA TYR A 498 7.40 22.51 -0.68
C TYR A 498 8.03 21.31 0.00
N SER A 499 7.96 20.14 -0.61
CA SER A 499 8.59 18.93 -0.09
C SER A 499 9.19 18.09 -1.21
N GLN A 500 10.24 17.33 -0.88
CA GLN A 500 10.88 16.40 -1.79
C GLN A 500 10.98 15.03 -1.14
N GLY A 501 10.66 13.99 -1.92
CA GLY A 501 10.90 12.60 -1.58
C GLY A 501 11.89 11.97 -2.56
N TYR A 502 12.43 10.84 -2.15
CA TYR A 502 13.32 10.07 -3.00
C TYR A 502 13.07 8.58 -2.80
N ARG A 503 13.17 7.81 -3.89
CA ARG A 503 13.21 6.37 -3.87
C ARG A 503 14.58 5.90 -4.31
N SER A 504 15.14 4.92 -3.63
CA SER A 504 16.51 4.46 -3.82
C SER A 504 16.76 3.90 -5.23
N GLY A 505 18.01 4.02 -5.68
CA GLY A 505 18.52 3.21 -6.77
C GLY A 505 18.73 1.76 -6.34
N GLY A 506 19.11 0.90 -7.27
CA GLY A 506 19.32 -0.52 -6.98
C GLY A 506 19.92 -1.29 -8.13
N PHE A 507 19.83 -2.62 -8.02
CA PHE A 507 20.25 -3.57 -9.04
C PHE A 507 19.06 -4.39 -9.53
N ASN A 508 19.14 -4.92 -10.74
CA ASN A 508 18.06 -5.70 -11.33
C ASN A 508 17.87 -7.02 -10.60
N GLY A 509 16.62 -7.31 -10.22
CA GLY A 509 16.20 -8.61 -9.70
C GLY A 509 15.87 -9.63 -10.80
N ARG A 510 15.48 -9.13 -12.00
CA ARG A 510 15.16 -9.94 -13.20
C ARG A 510 16.24 -9.73 -14.25
N TRP A 511 17.35 -10.38 -14.11
CA TRP A 511 18.48 -10.26 -15.01
C TRP A 511 18.60 -11.50 -15.92
N GLY A 512 19.02 -11.29 -17.17
CA GLY A 512 19.22 -12.36 -18.15
C GLY A 512 20.68 -12.72 -18.41
N ASN A 513 21.62 -11.87 -17.95
CA ASN A 513 23.05 -12.07 -18.09
C ASN A 513 23.84 -11.26 -17.04
N GLU A 514 25.18 -11.45 -17.00
CA GLU A 514 26.06 -10.73 -16.08
C GLU A 514 25.97 -9.20 -16.21
N PHE A 515 25.83 -8.68 -17.42
CA PHE A 515 25.75 -7.23 -17.63
C PHE A 515 24.49 -6.63 -17.03
N SER A 516 23.34 -7.26 -17.25
CA SER A 516 22.06 -6.80 -16.69
C SER A 516 22.02 -6.93 -15.17
N ALA A 517 22.63 -7.98 -14.60
CA ALA A 517 22.68 -8.21 -13.16
C ALA A 517 23.46 -7.16 -12.38
N VAL A 518 24.58 -6.66 -12.94
CA VAL A 518 25.46 -5.67 -12.28
C VAL A 518 25.17 -4.23 -12.67
N ARG A 519 24.22 -3.98 -13.58
CA ARG A 519 23.87 -2.63 -14.02
C ARG A 519 22.98 -1.95 -12.97
N PRO A 520 23.48 -0.90 -12.27
CA PRO A 520 22.65 -0.19 -11.32
C PRO A 520 21.72 0.79 -12.03
N TYR A 521 20.49 0.92 -11.54
CA TYR A 521 19.62 2.03 -11.87
C TYR A 521 19.76 3.14 -10.81
N LYS A 522 19.44 4.39 -11.21
CA LYS A 522 19.57 5.58 -10.34
C LYS A 522 18.36 5.72 -9.41
N PRO A 523 18.50 6.48 -8.32
CA PRO A 523 17.36 6.96 -7.56
C PRO A 523 16.40 7.80 -8.42
N GLU A 524 15.13 7.78 -8.04
CA GLU A 524 14.10 8.68 -8.57
C GLU A 524 13.67 9.70 -7.51
N THR A 525 13.10 10.82 -7.95
CA THR A 525 12.76 11.95 -7.09
C THR A 525 11.36 12.46 -7.40
N VAL A 526 10.60 12.78 -6.36
CA VAL A 526 9.33 13.49 -6.49
C VAL A 526 9.41 14.79 -5.71
N THR A 527 9.10 15.88 -6.39
CA THR A 527 8.99 17.23 -5.81
C THR A 527 7.51 17.62 -5.77
N ASN A 528 7.04 18.20 -4.67
CA ASN A 528 5.66 18.62 -4.48
C ASN A 528 5.58 20.06 -4.00
N ILE A 529 4.72 20.87 -4.65
CA ILE A 529 4.25 22.15 -4.14
C ILE A 529 2.78 22.00 -3.83
N GLU A 530 2.38 22.35 -2.61
CA GLU A 530 1.02 22.17 -2.14
C GLU A 530 0.53 23.40 -1.39
N ALA A 531 -0.69 23.84 -1.71
CA ALA A 531 -1.41 24.84 -0.94
C ALA A 531 -2.68 24.22 -0.36
N GLY A 532 -2.94 24.45 0.92
CA GLY A 532 -4.10 23.88 1.59
C GLY A 532 -4.81 24.82 2.54
N LEU A 533 -6.02 24.41 2.84
CA LEU A 533 -6.94 25.03 3.80
C LEU A 533 -7.50 23.94 4.70
N LYS A 534 -7.45 24.14 6.02
CA LYS A 534 -8.13 23.30 7.00
C LYS A 534 -9.07 24.15 7.84
N SER A 535 -10.29 23.67 8.05
CA SER A 535 -11.28 24.43 8.81
C SER A 535 -12.23 23.54 9.59
N THR A 536 -12.61 24.04 10.76
CA THR A 536 -13.65 23.50 11.63
C THR A 536 -14.73 24.55 11.79
N LEU A 537 -15.93 24.26 11.31
CA LEU A 537 -17.02 25.23 11.14
C LEU A 537 -18.29 24.76 11.86
N LEU A 538 -19.30 25.65 11.95
CA LEU A 538 -20.63 25.36 12.48
C LEU A 538 -20.62 24.84 13.93
N ASP A 539 -19.89 25.49 14.82
CA ASP A 539 -19.72 25.08 16.21
C ASP A 539 -19.18 23.65 16.33
N ASN A 540 -18.06 23.37 15.63
CA ASN A 540 -17.37 22.08 15.57
C ASN A 540 -18.22 20.91 15.03
N ARG A 541 -19.16 21.19 14.08
CA ARG A 541 -19.97 20.16 13.42
C ARG A 541 -19.62 19.92 11.97
N LEU A 542 -18.77 20.74 11.38
CA LEU A 542 -18.30 20.61 10.01
C LEU A 542 -16.79 20.74 9.95
N ARG A 543 -16.10 19.70 9.59
CA ARG A 543 -14.68 19.72 9.21
C ARG A 543 -14.60 19.74 7.69
N PHE A 544 -13.86 20.71 7.15
CA PHE A 544 -13.68 20.89 5.72
C PHE A 544 -12.22 21.20 5.43
N ASN A 545 -11.56 20.32 4.70
CA ASN A 545 -10.16 20.42 4.31
C ASN A 545 -10.07 20.40 2.78
N LEU A 546 -9.23 21.28 2.22
CA LEU A 546 -8.97 21.38 0.78
C LEU A 546 -7.47 21.47 0.55
N ALA A 547 -6.96 20.72 -0.42
CA ALA A 547 -5.58 20.83 -0.88
C ALA A 547 -5.53 20.92 -2.40
N ILE A 548 -4.57 21.70 -2.92
CA ILE A 548 -4.21 21.79 -4.33
C ILE A 548 -2.73 21.51 -4.41
N PHE A 549 -2.34 20.60 -5.30
CA PHE A 549 -0.95 20.18 -5.42
C PHE A 549 -0.46 20.12 -6.87
N ASP A 550 0.84 20.27 -7.02
CA ASP A 550 1.59 20.10 -8.28
C ASP A 550 2.85 19.30 -7.96
N MET A 551 2.94 18.07 -8.51
CA MET A 551 4.04 17.14 -8.26
C MET A 551 4.77 16.85 -9.57
N GLU A 552 6.10 16.95 -9.52
CA GLU A 552 7.01 16.58 -10.61
C GLU A 552 7.78 15.31 -10.22
N TYR A 553 7.78 14.31 -11.09
CA TYR A 553 8.45 13.03 -10.92
C TYR A 553 9.58 12.90 -11.93
N GLU A 554 10.82 12.88 -11.44
CA GLU A 554 12.04 12.82 -12.23
C GLU A 554 12.70 11.44 -12.11
N ASP A 555 13.36 11.01 -13.20
CA ASP A 555 14.13 9.75 -13.27
C ASP A 555 13.27 8.51 -12.88
N LYS A 556 12.00 8.44 -13.28
CA LYS A 556 11.07 7.35 -12.92
C LYS A 556 11.61 5.99 -13.36
N GLN A 557 11.70 5.05 -12.43
CA GLN A 557 12.18 3.69 -12.64
C GLN A 557 11.05 2.82 -13.23
N LEU A 558 11.30 2.19 -14.38
CA LEU A 558 10.39 1.26 -15.04
C LEU A 558 11.16 0.07 -15.61
N ASP A 559 10.51 -1.07 -15.74
CA ASP A 559 11.05 -2.22 -16.44
C ASP A 559 11.00 -2.01 -17.94
N VAL A 560 12.13 -2.19 -18.60
CA VAL A 560 12.32 -2.06 -20.05
C VAL A 560 13.11 -3.24 -20.59
N ASP A 561 13.06 -3.47 -21.90
CA ASP A 561 13.87 -4.48 -22.56
C ASP A 561 15.13 -3.89 -23.17
N ILE A 562 16.23 -4.59 -23.02
CA ILE A 562 17.48 -4.25 -23.71
C ILE A 562 17.90 -5.41 -24.64
N PRO A 563 18.62 -5.13 -25.74
CA PRO A 563 19.19 -6.18 -26.59
C PRO A 563 20.13 -7.07 -25.77
N ASP A 564 19.91 -8.37 -25.85
CA ASP A 564 20.75 -9.36 -25.21
C ASP A 564 21.02 -10.54 -26.14
N THR A 565 22.21 -10.59 -26.70
CA THR A 565 22.61 -11.65 -27.64
C THR A 565 22.87 -12.98 -26.96
N LEU A 566 22.92 -13.02 -25.61
CA LEU A 566 23.11 -14.23 -24.83
C LEU A 566 21.78 -14.79 -24.34
N ALA A 567 20.72 -13.97 -24.26
CA ALA A 567 19.40 -14.44 -23.90
C ALA A 567 18.77 -15.22 -25.05
N ALA A 568 18.03 -16.30 -24.71
CA ALA A 568 17.37 -17.17 -25.68
C ALA A 568 16.40 -16.42 -26.62
N ILE A 569 15.82 -15.33 -26.16
CA ILE A 569 14.87 -14.47 -26.90
C ILE A 569 15.53 -13.19 -27.47
N GLY A 570 16.87 -13.05 -27.35
CA GLY A 570 17.61 -11.91 -27.87
C GLY A 570 17.48 -10.61 -27.09
N ARG A 571 16.83 -10.63 -25.90
CA ARG A 571 16.61 -9.48 -25.04
C ARG A 571 16.55 -9.88 -23.56
N ALA A 572 16.82 -8.92 -22.67
CA ALA A 572 16.66 -9.03 -21.23
C ALA A 572 15.83 -7.88 -20.68
N THR A 573 14.95 -8.16 -19.76
CA THR A 573 14.22 -7.12 -19.01
C THR A 573 15.14 -6.54 -17.92
N VAL A 574 15.22 -5.23 -17.84
CA VAL A 574 15.99 -4.51 -16.82
C VAL A 574 15.19 -3.32 -16.30
N THR A 575 15.42 -2.95 -15.06
CA THR A 575 14.94 -1.67 -14.52
C THR A 575 15.87 -0.54 -15.01
N ASP A 576 15.28 0.52 -15.52
CA ASP A 576 16.02 1.73 -15.92
C ASP A 576 15.21 3.00 -15.62
N ASN A 577 15.88 4.16 -15.59
CA ASN A 577 15.25 5.46 -15.39
C ASN A 577 14.90 6.02 -16.76
N VAL A 578 13.62 5.95 -17.15
CA VAL A 578 13.19 6.18 -18.55
C VAL A 578 12.04 7.17 -18.71
N ALA A 579 11.49 7.68 -17.60
CA ALA A 579 10.35 8.57 -17.69
C ALA A 579 10.42 9.74 -16.71
N GLU A 580 9.77 10.85 -17.10
CA GLU A 580 9.41 12.00 -16.27
C GLU A 580 7.90 12.15 -16.35
N ALA A 581 7.25 12.56 -15.24
CA ALA A 581 5.80 12.67 -15.17
C ALA A 581 5.35 13.81 -14.25
N SER A 582 4.21 14.40 -14.59
CA SER A 582 3.55 15.45 -13.82
C SER A 582 2.22 14.95 -13.27
N PHE A 583 1.93 15.30 -12.00
CA PHE A 583 0.68 14.96 -11.31
C PHE A 583 0.13 16.22 -10.62
N LYS A 584 -1.00 16.71 -11.10
CA LYS A 584 -1.64 17.94 -10.58
C LYS A 584 -3.05 17.61 -10.12
N GLY A 585 -3.46 18.17 -9.00
CA GLY A 585 -4.78 17.80 -8.52
C GLY A 585 -5.35 18.67 -7.42
N VAL A 586 -6.58 18.32 -7.08
CA VAL A 586 -7.37 18.95 -6.01
C VAL A 586 -7.95 17.85 -5.14
N GLU A 587 -7.84 17.99 -3.84
CA GLU A 587 -8.36 17.06 -2.85
C GLU A 587 -9.28 17.78 -1.87
N LEU A 588 -10.43 17.17 -1.61
CA LEU A 588 -11.43 17.65 -0.67
C LEU A 588 -11.74 16.54 0.34
N GLU A 589 -11.71 16.90 1.61
CA GLU A 589 -12.19 16.06 2.71
C GLU A 589 -13.23 16.84 3.51
N LEU A 590 -14.39 16.24 3.70
CA LEU A 590 -15.49 16.80 4.47
C LEU A 590 -16.04 15.77 5.44
N TYR A 591 -16.22 16.16 6.68
CA TYR A 591 -16.98 15.43 7.69
C TYR A 591 -17.99 16.35 8.35
N ALA A 592 -19.27 15.93 8.37
CA ALA A 592 -20.36 16.76 8.89
C ALA A 592 -21.28 15.97 9.82
N ILE A 593 -21.48 16.48 11.03
CA ILE A 593 -22.54 16.05 11.95
C ILE A 593 -23.82 16.83 11.61
N ILE A 594 -24.72 16.20 10.88
CA ILE A 594 -25.98 16.83 10.43
C ILE A 594 -26.95 16.98 11.62
N ASN A 595 -27.02 15.96 12.45
CA ASN A 595 -27.77 15.98 13.72
C ASN A 595 -27.21 14.88 14.64
N GLN A 596 -27.80 14.71 15.83
CA GLN A 596 -27.34 13.74 16.85
C GLN A 596 -27.25 12.27 16.37
N ASN A 597 -27.97 11.94 15.31
CA ASN A 597 -28.07 10.57 14.82
C ASN A 597 -27.39 10.38 13.46
N PHE A 598 -27.13 11.45 12.72
CA PHE A 598 -26.75 11.36 11.32
C PHE A 598 -25.49 12.17 11.03
N SER A 599 -24.47 11.49 10.51
CA SER A 599 -23.23 12.10 9.99
C SER A 599 -22.94 11.68 8.56
N VAL A 600 -22.18 12.52 7.88
CA VAL A 600 -21.76 12.35 6.48
C VAL A 600 -20.28 12.61 6.38
N ASP A 601 -19.55 11.74 5.70
CA ASP A 601 -18.18 11.96 5.25
C ASP A 601 -18.10 11.93 3.74
N LEU A 602 -17.29 12.79 3.17
CA LEU A 602 -17.04 12.89 1.73
C LEU A 602 -15.57 13.18 1.46
N ASN A 603 -14.93 12.29 0.72
CA ASN A 603 -13.59 12.47 0.19
C ASN A 603 -13.69 12.58 -1.33
N VAL A 604 -13.03 13.56 -1.94
CA VAL A 604 -12.97 13.73 -3.40
C VAL A 604 -11.54 14.04 -3.81
N GLY A 605 -11.03 13.30 -4.77
CA GLY A 605 -9.75 13.54 -5.41
C GLY A 605 -9.93 13.73 -6.92
N TYR A 606 -9.48 14.87 -7.44
CA TYR A 606 -9.29 15.10 -8.86
C TYR A 606 -7.79 15.07 -9.16
N LEU A 607 -7.42 14.35 -10.21
CA LEU A 607 -6.03 14.16 -10.61
C LEU A 607 -5.91 14.34 -12.13
N ASP A 608 -4.95 15.15 -12.56
CA ASP A 608 -4.47 15.27 -13.94
C ASP A 608 -3.04 14.72 -13.95
N ALA A 609 -2.83 13.55 -14.56
CA ALA A 609 -1.57 12.83 -14.57
C ALA A 609 -1.10 12.56 -16.00
N SER A 610 0.14 12.86 -16.31
CA SER A 610 0.71 12.65 -17.64
C SER A 610 2.21 12.37 -17.55
N TYR A 611 2.74 11.63 -18.54
CA TYR A 611 4.17 11.60 -18.79
C TYR A 611 4.60 12.87 -19.52
N ASP A 612 5.67 13.50 -19.07
CA ASP A 612 6.31 14.63 -19.73
C ASP A 612 7.35 14.15 -20.74
N GLU A 613 8.09 13.08 -20.38
CA GLU A 613 8.99 12.33 -21.24
C GLU A 613 8.90 10.84 -20.91
N PHE A 614 8.79 9.98 -21.92
CA PHE A 614 8.86 8.53 -21.74
C PHE A 614 9.48 7.87 -22.98
N PHE A 615 10.78 7.58 -22.91
CA PHE A 615 11.54 6.91 -23.97
C PHE A 615 12.07 5.57 -23.47
N ALA A 616 11.58 4.48 -24.04
CA ALA A 616 11.92 3.13 -23.63
C ALA A 616 12.06 2.19 -24.83
N ASP A 617 12.80 1.11 -24.69
CA ASP A 617 12.80 -0.01 -25.62
C ASP A 617 12.08 -1.20 -24.99
N PHE A 618 10.86 -1.45 -25.40
CA PHE A 618 10.09 -2.63 -24.98
C PHE A 618 10.21 -3.81 -25.97
N THR A 619 11.05 -3.69 -26.97
CA THR A 619 11.23 -4.70 -28.02
C THR A 619 12.59 -5.38 -27.96
N GLY A 620 13.52 -4.85 -27.19
CA GLY A 620 14.92 -5.28 -27.16
C GLY A 620 15.66 -4.99 -28.47
N SER A 621 15.19 -4.00 -29.25
CA SER A 621 15.79 -3.61 -30.53
C SER A 621 17.06 -2.77 -30.37
N GLY A 622 17.30 -2.23 -29.19
CA GLY A 622 18.37 -1.25 -28.89
C GLY A 622 18.01 0.17 -29.32
N THR A 623 16.77 0.42 -29.72
CA THR A 623 16.32 1.76 -30.12
C THR A 623 15.08 2.14 -29.30
N PRO A 624 15.20 3.07 -28.34
CA PRO A 624 14.05 3.57 -27.59
C PRO A 624 13.01 4.22 -28.49
N ALA A 625 11.75 3.97 -28.21
CA ALA A 625 10.59 4.61 -28.85
C ALA A 625 9.97 5.61 -27.85
N ASP A 626 9.19 6.55 -28.39
CA ASP A 626 8.46 7.56 -27.61
C ASP A 626 7.11 6.99 -27.16
N PHE A 627 6.92 6.88 -25.84
CA PHE A 627 5.71 6.43 -25.17
C PHE A 627 5.08 7.54 -24.29
N THR A 628 5.47 8.78 -24.44
CA THR A 628 4.95 9.95 -23.69
C THR A 628 3.42 10.08 -23.78
N TYR A 629 2.80 9.51 -24.81
CA TYR A 629 1.34 9.50 -25.01
C TYR A 629 0.59 8.51 -24.10
N LEU A 630 1.29 7.63 -23.39
CA LEU A 630 0.66 6.69 -22.45
C LEU A 630 0.22 7.41 -21.17
N GLU A 631 -0.74 6.83 -20.48
CA GLU A 631 -1.23 7.31 -19.19
C GLU A 631 -0.50 6.62 -18.03
N PRO A 632 -0.17 7.35 -16.95
CA PRO A 632 0.38 6.73 -15.75
C PRO A 632 -0.58 5.69 -15.16
N LEU A 633 0.01 4.62 -14.59
CA LEU A 633 -0.76 3.52 -13.99
C LEU A 633 -1.56 3.98 -12.78
N ARG A 634 -2.78 3.45 -12.63
CA ARG A 634 -3.64 3.69 -11.46
C ARG A 634 -3.73 5.17 -11.07
N ALA A 635 -3.86 6.01 -12.09
CA ALA A 635 -4.00 7.46 -11.95
C ALA A 635 -5.35 7.92 -12.51
N PRO A 636 -6.51 7.47 -11.95
CA PRO A 636 -7.82 7.91 -12.43
C PRO A 636 -8.00 9.42 -12.23
N ASP A 637 -8.67 10.08 -13.17
CA ASP A 637 -8.95 11.52 -13.09
C ASP A 637 -9.82 11.89 -11.89
N LEU A 638 -10.65 10.97 -11.41
CA LEU A 638 -11.59 11.21 -10.33
C LEU A 638 -11.69 10.00 -9.41
N THR A 639 -11.52 10.27 -8.11
CA THR A 639 -11.91 9.35 -7.03
C THR A 639 -12.85 10.08 -6.08
N TRP A 640 -13.84 9.39 -5.55
CA TRP A 640 -14.62 9.93 -4.43
C TRP A 640 -15.17 8.82 -3.53
N THR A 641 -15.34 9.14 -2.27
CA THR A 641 -16.02 8.29 -1.29
C THR A 641 -17.05 9.10 -0.55
N LEU A 642 -18.28 8.59 -0.52
CA LEU A 642 -19.38 9.14 0.26
C LEU A 642 -19.78 8.13 1.32
N GLY A 643 -19.65 8.49 2.59
CA GLY A 643 -20.11 7.71 3.72
C GLY A 643 -21.32 8.37 4.39
N LEU A 644 -22.32 7.56 4.71
CA LEU A 644 -23.55 7.96 5.41
C LEU A 644 -23.68 7.09 6.67
N THR A 645 -23.66 7.72 7.83
CA THR A 645 -23.74 7.02 9.11
C THR A 645 -24.99 7.44 9.86
N TYR A 646 -25.76 6.46 10.35
CA TYR A 646 -26.92 6.69 11.19
C TYR A 646 -26.83 5.86 12.48
N GLU A 647 -26.89 6.54 13.61
CA GLU A 647 -26.80 5.95 14.96
C GLU A 647 -28.06 6.30 15.76
N TRP A 648 -28.65 5.33 16.46
CA TRP A 648 -29.84 5.56 17.26
C TRP A 648 -29.98 4.56 18.40
N GLU A 649 -30.67 4.97 19.46
CA GLU A 649 -31.10 4.06 20.52
C GLU A 649 -32.14 3.07 19.99
N ALA A 650 -31.85 1.78 20.06
CA ALA A 650 -32.71 0.70 19.60
C ALA A 650 -33.06 -0.23 20.78
N GLY A 651 -34.16 0.06 21.47
CA GLY A 651 -34.53 -0.66 22.69
C GLY A 651 -33.50 -0.43 23.82
N PRO A 652 -32.89 -1.48 24.39
CA PRO A 652 -31.89 -1.34 25.46
C PRO A 652 -30.45 -1.07 24.94
N GLY A 653 -30.23 -1.05 23.64
CA GLY A 653 -28.92 -0.94 23.01
C GLY A 653 -28.82 0.19 22.02
N LEU A 654 -27.62 0.38 21.49
CA LEU A 654 -27.28 1.37 20.47
C LEU A 654 -27.13 0.66 19.12
N ALA A 655 -27.83 1.16 18.10
CA ALA A 655 -27.72 0.67 16.74
C ALA A 655 -26.94 1.66 15.87
N TYR A 656 -26.09 1.16 15.02
CA TYR A 656 -25.27 1.89 14.07
C TYR A 656 -25.41 1.27 12.70
N VAL A 657 -25.61 2.08 11.67
CA VAL A 657 -25.59 1.68 10.27
C VAL A 657 -24.76 2.65 9.49
N ARG A 658 -23.83 2.13 8.70
CA ARG A 658 -23.05 2.90 7.74
C ARG A 658 -23.21 2.31 6.35
N ALA A 659 -23.53 3.16 5.38
CA ALA A 659 -23.42 2.86 3.95
C ALA A 659 -22.34 3.74 3.36
N SER A 660 -21.43 3.17 2.57
CA SER A 660 -20.41 3.91 1.84
C SER A 660 -20.41 3.54 0.36
N ALA A 661 -20.14 4.52 -0.48
CA ALA A 661 -19.94 4.35 -1.91
C ALA A 661 -18.56 4.90 -2.26
N HIS A 662 -17.69 4.05 -2.78
CA HIS A 662 -16.35 4.39 -3.23
C HIS A 662 -16.27 4.32 -4.75
N HIS A 663 -16.02 5.45 -5.40
CA HIS A 663 -15.88 5.58 -6.84
C HIS A 663 -14.42 5.71 -7.24
N ILE A 664 -14.04 4.93 -8.25
CA ILE A 664 -12.73 4.99 -8.90
C ILE A 664 -12.99 5.20 -10.38
N GLY A 665 -12.48 6.29 -10.95
CA GLY A 665 -12.54 6.57 -12.38
C GLY A 665 -11.82 5.52 -13.22
N GLU A 666 -11.99 5.59 -14.52
CA GLU A 666 -11.29 4.69 -15.44
C GLU A 666 -9.77 4.85 -15.32
N HIS A 667 -9.05 3.73 -15.42
CA HIS A 667 -7.59 3.71 -15.31
C HIS A 667 -6.96 2.45 -15.90
N HIS A 668 -5.68 2.54 -16.24
CA HIS A 668 -4.87 1.42 -16.70
C HIS A 668 -4.20 0.68 -15.54
N THR A 669 -4.12 -0.65 -15.65
CA THR A 669 -3.40 -1.52 -14.70
C THR A 669 -2.12 -2.11 -15.28
N SER A 670 -1.90 -2.00 -16.60
CA SER A 670 -0.67 -2.42 -17.30
C SER A 670 0.14 -1.23 -17.80
N GLN A 671 1.46 -1.35 -17.76
CA GLN A 671 2.42 -0.28 -18.10
C GLN A 671 2.28 0.23 -19.54
N LEU A 672 1.88 -0.63 -20.47
CA LEU A 672 1.68 -0.28 -21.88
C LEU A 672 0.23 0.09 -22.21
N ASN A 673 -0.58 0.39 -21.18
CA ASN A 673 -1.99 0.73 -21.32
C ASN A 673 -2.78 -0.31 -22.12
N SER A 674 -2.57 -1.59 -21.82
CA SER A 674 -3.26 -2.68 -22.50
C SER A 674 -4.79 -2.51 -22.39
N PRO A 675 -5.52 -2.51 -23.50
CA PRO A 675 -6.97 -2.35 -23.48
C PRO A 675 -7.70 -3.55 -22.85
N THR A 676 -7.02 -4.69 -22.73
CA THR A 676 -7.59 -5.91 -22.14
C THR A 676 -7.60 -5.89 -20.61
N THR A 677 -6.75 -5.06 -19.99
CA THR A 677 -6.63 -4.88 -18.54
C THR A 677 -7.06 -3.48 -18.09
N PHE A 678 -7.69 -2.72 -18.95
CA PHE A 678 -8.25 -1.41 -18.63
C PHE A 678 -9.46 -1.56 -17.71
N ASN A 679 -9.42 -0.87 -16.59
CA ASN A 679 -10.54 -0.75 -15.67
C ASN A 679 -11.43 0.45 -16.07
N LYS A 680 -12.70 0.18 -16.35
CA LYS A 680 -13.70 1.23 -16.47
C LYS A 680 -13.97 1.85 -15.11
N GLU A 681 -14.68 2.96 -15.09
CA GLU A 681 -15.16 3.56 -13.85
C GLU A 681 -15.96 2.52 -13.03
N GLN A 682 -15.75 2.52 -11.72
CA GLN A 682 -16.35 1.57 -10.79
C GLN A 682 -16.91 2.32 -9.58
N THR A 683 -18.02 1.84 -9.04
CA THR A 683 -18.57 2.37 -7.78
C THR A 683 -18.91 1.20 -6.85
N LEU A 684 -17.99 0.90 -5.96
CA LEU A 684 -18.17 -0.12 -4.94
C LEU A 684 -19.05 0.44 -3.82
N VAL A 685 -20.06 -0.30 -3.43
CA VAL A 685 -20.94 0.06 -2.31
C VAL A 685 -20.77 -0.95 -1.20
N ASP A 686 -20.54 -0.44 0.01
CA ASP A 686 -20.39 -1.24 1.22
C ASP A 686 -21.47 -0.87 2.23
N LEU A 687 -21.85 -1.83 3.08
CA LEU A 687 -22.80 -1.67 4.16
C LEU A 687 -22.24 -2.31 5.42
N SER A 688 -22.28 -1.59 6.53
CA SER A 688 -22.01 -2.14 7.86
C SER A 688 -23.12 -1.79 8.84
N MET A 689 -23.41 -2.70 9.76
CA MET A 689 -24.44 -2.57 10.80
C MET A 689 -23.92 -3.15 12.11
N ASN A 690 -24.03 -2.37 13.17
CA ASN A 690 -23.68 -2.78 14.53
C ASN A 690 -24.87 -2.61 15.45
N TYR A 691 -25.04 -3.53 16.37
CA TYR A 691 -25.95 -3.39 17.51
C TYR A 691 -25.18 -3.68 18.79
N GLU A 692 -24.98 -2.65 19.58
CA GLU A 692 -24.30 -2.73 20.87
C GLU A 692 -25.32 -2.90 21.98
N LEU A 693 -25.17 -3.95 22.77
CA LEU A 693 -25.98 -4.26 23.92
C LEU A 693 -25.09 -4.56 25.13
N ASN A 694 -24.98 -3.64 26.06
CA ASN A 694 -24.05 -3.67 27.18
C ASN A 694 -22.60 -3.80 26.65
N ASN A 695 -21.92 -4.94 26.94
CA ASN A 695 -20.56 -5.23 26.54
C ASN A 695 -20.49 -6.14 25.29
N THR A 696 -21.61 -6.33 24.59
CA THR A 696 -21.69 -7.22 23.42
C THR A 696 -22.06 -6.43 22.18
N VAL A 697 -21.29 -6.57 21.11
CA VAL A 697 -21.56 -5.98 19.81
C VAL A 697 -21.91 -7.11 18.83
N PHE A 698 -23.08 -7.03 18.21
CA PHE A 698 -23.49 -7.84 17.08
C PHE A 698 -23.25 -7.04 15.81
N ALA A 699 -22.55 -7.59 14.86
CA ALA A 699 -22.18 -6.90 13.65
C ALA A 699 -22.53 -7.69 12.39
N PHE A 700 -22.86 -6.96 11.32
CA PHE A 700 -23.01 -7.45 9.97
C PHE A 700 -22.28 -6.49 9.04
N PHE A 701 -21.58 -7.03 8.04
CA PHE A 701 -21.03 -6.23 6.96
C PHE A 701 -21.26 -6.92 5.60
N ALA A 702 -21.36 -6.11 4.55
CA ALA A 702 -21.32 -6.56 3.16
C ALA A 702 -20.47 -5.57 2.35
N LYS A 703 -19.49 -6.08 1.62
CA LYS A 703 -18.58 -5.31 0.78
C LYS A 703 -18.84 -5.58 -0.69
N ASN A 704 -18.67 -4.56 -1.52
CA ASN A 704 -18.91 -4.62 -2.96
C ASN A 704 -20.32 -5.16 -3.29
N ILE A 705 -21.37 -4.60 -2.67
CA ILE A 705 -22.78 -5.06 -2.87
C ILE A 705 -23.22 -4.87 -4.33
N THR A 706 -22.64 -3.91 -5.02
CA THR A 706 -22.87 -3.61 -6.44
C THR A 706 -22.31 -4.67 -7.38
N GLU A 707 -21.47 -5.59 -6.87
CA GLU A 707 -20.79 -6.61 -7.66
C GLU A 707 -19.94 -5.99 -8.77
N GLU A 708 -19.31 -4.84 -8.48
CA GLU A 708 -18.36 -4.21 -9.40
C GLU A 708 -17.17 -5.15 -9.63
N ASP A 709 -16.89 -5.40 -10.91
CA ASP A 709 -15.79 -6.24 -11.32
C ASP A 709 -14.63 -5.39 -11.86
N GLY A 710 -13.39 -5.87 -11.73
CA GLY A 710 -12.20 -5.18 -12.20
C GLY A 710 -10.97 -6.06 -12.07
N PHE A 711 -9.85 -5.51 -12.53
CA PHE A 711 -8.55 -6.13 -12.39
C PHE A 711 -7.75 -5.38 -11.32
N THR A 712 -7.13 -6.13 -10.41
CA THR A 712 -6.16 -5.59 -9.46
C THR A 712 -4.75 -5.56 -10.06
N VAL A 713 -4.49 -6.43 -11.03
CA VAL A 713 -3.22 -6.52 -11.77
C VAL A 713 -3.52 -6.69 -13.25
N GLY A 714 -2.72 -6.04 -14.08
CA GLY A 714 -2.58 -6.32 -15.50
C GLY A 714 -1.11 -6.23 -15.89
N TYR A 715 -0.59 -7.22 -16.58
CA TYR A 715 0.79 -7.23 -17.01
C TYR A 715 0.93 -7.82 -18.42
N ASP A 716 1.65 -7.09 -19.27
CA ASP A 716 1.94 -7.50 -20.64
C ASP A 716 3.28 -8.25 -20.66
N VAL A 717 3.23 -9.58 -20.72
CA VAL A 717 4.43 -10.41 -20.74
C VAL A 717 5.21 -10.16 -22.03
N PHE A 718 6.48 -9.84 -21.91
CA PHE A 718 7.37 -9.46 -23.00
C PHE A 718 6.77 -8.34 -23.87
N ALA A 719 6.36 -7.25 -23.23
CA ALA A 719 5.80 -6.07 -23.89
C ALA A 719 4.59 -6.37 -24.80
N GLY A 720 3.69 -7.23 -24.34
CA GLY A 720 2.52 -7.66 -25.12
C GLY A 720 2.85 -8.63 -26.26
N ALA A 721 4.11 -9.06 -26.37
CA ALA A 721 4.53 -9.98 -27.43
C ALA A 721 4.07 -11.41 -27.20
N ALA A 722 3.99 -11.88 -25.95
CA ALA A 722 3.58 -13.23 -25.62
C ALA A 722 2.10 -13.30 -25.24
N TRP A 723 1.74 -12.84 -24.07
CA TRP A 723 0.34 -12.77 -23.59
C TRP A 723 0.20 -11.65 -22.55
N THR A 724 -1.03 -11.24 -22.29
CA THR A 724 -1.38 -10.38 -21.17
C THR A 724 -2.02 -11.24 -20.10
N TYR A 725 -1.57 -11.16 -18.88
CA TYR A 725 -2.24 -11.75 -17.73
C TYR A 725 -2.88 -10.69 -16.85
N ALA A 726 -3.90 -11.08 -16.11
CA ALA A 726 -4.56 -10.23 -15.15
C ALA A 726 -5.00 -11.02 -13.91
N MET A 727 -5.16 -10.32 -12.78
CA MET A 727 -5.77 -10.84 -11.59
C MET A 727 -7.11 -10.14 -11.36
N ALA A 728 -8.15 -10.93 -11.11
CA ALA A 728 -9.48 -10.39 -10.86
C ALA A 728 -9.63 -9.87 -9.42
N ARG A 729 -10.36 -8.77 -9.26
CA ARG A 729 -10.81 -8.30 -7.94
C ARG A 729 -11.71 -9.34 -7.27
N LYS A 730 -11.61 -9.50 -5.96
CA LYS A 730 -12.53 -10.36 -5.17
C LYS A 730 -13.99 -9.92 -5.41
N PRO A 731 -14.92 -10.87 -5.55
CA PRO A 731 -16.35 -10.56 -5.71
C PRO A 731 -16.94 -9.99 -4.42
N ARG A 732 -18.28 -9.71 -4.42
CA ARG A 732 -19.01 -9.33 -3.22
C ARG A 732 -18.75 -10.32 -2.08
N THR A 733 -18.58 -9.78 -0.87
CA THR A 733 -18.46 -10.58 0.36
C THR A 733 -19.36 -10.04 1.45
N TRP A 734 -19.79 -10.91 2.36
CA TRP A 734 -20.52 -10.52 3.57
C TRP A 734 -20.02 -11.32 4.78
N GLY A 735 -20.30 -10.81 5.97
CA GLY A 735 -20.00 -11.52 7.21
C GLY A 735 -20.81 -11.00 8.38
N ILE A 736 -20.87 -11.82 9.41
CA ILE A 736 -21.46 -11.49 10.71
C ILE A 736 -20.42 -11.72 11.81
N SER A 737 -20.49 -10.99 12.89
CA SER A 737 -19.65 -11.25 14.05
C SER A 737 -20.32 -10.88 15.36
N ILE A 738 -19.83 -11.47 16.44
CA ILE A 738 -20.18 -11.14 17.82
C ILE A 738 -18.88 -10.79 18.52
N THR A 739 -18.83 -9.62 19.15
CA THR A 739 -17.71 -9.16 19.98
C THR A 739 -18.18 -9.02 21.42
N GLN A 740 -17.48 -9.65 22.36
CA GLN A 740 -17.69 -9.53 23.79
C GLN A 740 -16.52 -8.81 24.44
N THR A 741 -16.78 -7.71 25.12
CA THR A 741 -15.81 -7.02 25.99
C THR A 741 -16.00 -7.44 27.46
N PHE A 742 -14.94 -7.62 28.23
CA PHE A 742 -14.97 -8.08 29.63
C PHE A 742 -13.87 -7.43 30.49
#